data_e107a31eda7a0e9a76e60e8c861b9226
#
_entry.id   e107a31eda7a0e9a76e60e8c861b9226
#
_cell.length_a   1.000
_cell.length_b   1.000
_cell.length_c   1.000
_cell.angle_alpha   90.00
_cell.angle_beta   90.00
_cell.angle_gamma   90.00
#
_symmetry.space_group_name_H-M   'P 1'
#
loop_
_entity.id
_entity.type
_entity.pdbx_description
1 polymer ?
#
loop_
_entity_poly.entity_id
_entity_poly.type
_entity_poly.pdbx_seq_one_letter_code
_entity_poly.pdbx_strand_id
1 'polypeptide(L)'
;MKILKIILVTLVALAALIAVTGFLILPAVLKSVLPDKISAALHRQATVEQIQINPFALSATLRGFKLADTDGKTPFVSLGELTVNVDVLTSVARRALILEEVRLDSPYVGLTRNADGSYNFSDLIPAKKEQPEEPSEPFLFSVNNIQIAKGAIDFRDRPNRTDHTVRDLTLSVPFVSNIDYYMKHYVEPKFSAVVNGHAVAVSGKTQPFLTSRESLLEIDIRDIDVPFYLQYVPVRMNFTIREARLDAMLQLHFLMPEGKSPQLKLTGRTVLKNLALDDLQKNKLLRLPSLSVELASVEPFAPAVHLQQITLSTPQLVVRRDKQGKINLLNLVQTDKKSARAAAEDKPAGGAEKKKPLVFSIDRLLVDKADITFIDEQPAQPVRLSLSPLTLGVSGFSLQKGDSADLDLALVLDKKTNLSAKGPFGIDPLAADLALDVKNLTIRSFQSYFPETLQMDVTRGAIFTAGRCSLAMDEQNKPRVKYTGNLSIRDLATLDKAQAHDFLKWKQLNFQSLAAGYNPLFVTIREISLVDFFAKIVINPGGGTNLQDIFGASKKEAAPADKSEPAPPPAAETAKPQQAPPDIKIGQVRFAGGTVDFADRNIKPNYAVTMLNLTGSVTGLSSQEISRAKVALKGNLGYGSPIDISGTVNPLKKDLFADIKISFKDIEMSPVTPYTNRYLGYPITKGKLNFDVAYLIDQRKLRAENKIFFDQLTFGDRVESPEAIKAPVPLAVSLLTDRNGQINLDVPLSGSLDDPKFRIWPLVWQVLVNLITKAVTSPFSLLSSLTGGGEEMSFVEFDYGSAVLPEADGKKITALAKALYDRPQLKLEISGFADTDRDKETLAKAEFDRRLKAQKLKELLAAGASAVPLAEITIAPAEYEKYLTLAYKAGDFPKPRTALGVLKTLPPPEMEKRLRDAIAITDGDLGQLAANRAQAVRELLLKDGKIEPARLFLVKAPSLAPEKKDKVRNSRVDFKIK
;
A
#
# COMPACT_ATOMS: atom_id res chain seq x y z
N MET A 1 -80.69 -50.02 -56.54
CA MET A 1 -79.67 -50.97 -56.04
C MET A 1 -78.50 -51.26 -57.00
N LYS A 2 -78.69 -51.45 -58.30
CA LYS A 2 -77.62 -51.83 -59.25
C LYS A 2 -76.57 -50.69 -59.37
N ILE A 3 -77.02 -49.39 -59.48
CA ILE A 3 -76.10 -48.18 -59.62
C ILE A 3 -75.25 -48.00 -58.39
N LEU A 4 -75.84 -48.18 -57.15
CA LEU A 4 -75.12 -48.05 -55.87
C LEU A 4 -74.05 -49.17 -55.73
N LYS A 5 -74.26 -50.35 -56.18
CA LYS A 5 -73.30 -51.44 -56.25
C LYS A 5 -72.18 -51.14 -57.24
N ILE A 6 -72.46 -50.62 -58.42
CA ILE A 6 -71.47 -50.24 -59.36
C ILE A 6 -70.59 -49.11 -58.80
N ILE A 7 -71.17 -48.06 -58.22
CA ILE A 7 -70.43 -46.98 -57.59
C ILE A 7 -69.55 -47.53 -56.47
N LEU A 8 -70.05 -48.40 -55.62
CA LEU A 8 -69.25 -49.00 -54.52
C LEU A 8 -68.09 -49.86 -55.10
N VAL A 9 -68.38 -50.73 -56.08
CA VAL A 9 -67.33 -51.56 -56.76
C VAL A 9 -66.27 -50.65 -57.42
N THR A 10 -66.66 -49.55 -58.07
CA THR A 10 -65.72 -48.58 -58.67
C THR A 10 -64.89 -47.87 -57.58
N LEU A 11 -65.50 -47.47 -56.52
CA LEU A 11 -64.76 -46.85 -55.42
C LEU A 11 -63.77 -47.83 -54.76
N VAL A 12 -64.19 -49.11 -54.58
CA VAL A 12 -63.30 -50.14 -54.03
C VAL A 12 -62.15 -50.41 -55.02
N ALA A 13 -62.41 -50.50 -56.35
CA ALA A 13 -61.40 -50.71 -57.32
C ALA A 13 -60.43 -49.52 -57.40
N LEU A 14 -60.92 -48.32 -57.36
CA LEU A 14 -60.12 -47.12 -57.31
C LEU A 14 -59.24 -47.08 -56.04
N ALA A 15 -59.82 -47.36 -54.86
CA ALA A 15 -59.08 -47.47 -53.63
C ALA A 15 -58.02 -48.58 -53.68
N ALA A 16 -58.34 -49.73 -54.27
CA ALA A 16 -57.34 -50.76 -54.46
C ALA A 16 -56.21 -50.38 -55.44
N LEU A 17 -56.54 -49.67 -56.53
CA LEU A 17 -55.54 -49.11 -57.44
C LEU A 17 -54.67 -48.10 -56.79
N ILE A 18 -55.20 -47.18 -56.01
CA ILE A 18 -54.50 -46.20 -55.22
C ILE A 18 -53.59 -46.89 -54.21
N ALA A 19 -54.08 -47.91 -53.52
CA ALA A 19 -53.30 -48.69 -52.56
C ALA A 19 -52.12 -49.40 -53.25
N VAL A 20 -52.32 -50.12 -54.29
CA VAL A 20 -51.26 -50.85 -55.05
C VAL A 20 -50.22 -49.86 -55.63
N THR A 21 -50.66 -48.79 -56.20
CA THR A 21 -49.77 -47.79 -56.76
C THR A 21 -48.99 -47.09 -55.67
N GLY A 22 -49.65 -46.66 -54.60
CA GLY A 22 -49.03 -45.90 -53.47
C GLY A 22 -48.14 -46.75 -52.58
N PHE A 23 -48.55 -47.93 -52.19
CA PHE A 23 -47.75 -48.77 -51.28
C PHE A 23 -46.67 -49.64 -51.97
N LEU A 24 -46.79 -49.96 -53.21
CA LEU A 24 -45.89 -50.92 -53.89
C LEU A 24 -45.16 -50.33 -55.08
N ILE A 25 -45.87 -49.74 -56.07
CA ILE A 25 -45.22 -49.25 -57.30
C ILE A 25 -44.39 -47.96 -57.02
N LEU A 26 -45.02 -46.96 -56.49
CA LEU A 26 -44.39 -45.66 -56.28
C LEU A 26 -43.16 -45.71 -55.34
N PRO A 27 -43.18 -46.40 -54.24
CA PRO A 27 -41.98 -46.57 -53.38
C PRO A 27 -40.84 -47.30 -54.10
N ALA A 28 -41.15 -48.34 -54.87
CA ALA A 28 -40.11 -49.08 -55.59
C ALA A 28 -39.48 -48.26 -56.74
N VAL A 29 -40.26 -47.48 -57.45
CA VAL A 29 -39.76 -46.56 -58.51
C VAL A 29 -38.94 -45.46 -57.86
N LEU A 30 -39.44 -44.83 -56.84
CA LEU A 30 -38.69 -43.76 -56.17
C LEU A 30 -37.38 -44.26 -55.57
N LYS A 31 -37.39 -45.48 -54.97
CA LYS A 31 -36.17 -46.06 -54.38
C LYS A 31 -35.10 -46.32 -55.48
N SER A 32 -35.50 -46.66 -56.75
CA SER A 32 -34.53 -46.85 -57.79
C SER A 32 -34.08 -45.60 -58.51
N VAL A 33 -34.94 -44.58 -58.58
CA VAL A 33 -34.66 -43.33 -59.36
C VAL A 33 -34.10 -42.18 -58.49
N LEU A 34 -34.57 -42.08 -57.24
CA LEU A 34 -34.21 -40.91 -56.43
C LEU A 34 -32.72 -40.84 -56.05
N PRO A 35 -32.05 -41.96 -55.69
CA PRO A 35 -30.61 -41.92 -55.37
C PRO A 35 -29.79 -41.50 -56.61
N ASP A 36 -30.12 -42.03 -57.79
CA ASP A 36 -29.39 -41.70 -58.98
C ASP A 36 -29.59 -40.27 -59.43
N LYS A 37 -30.79 -39.71 -59.28
CA LYS A 37 -31.09 -38.31 -59.59
C LYS A 37 -30.37 -37.38 -58.62
N ILE A 38 -30.38 -37.72 -57.32
CA ILE A 38 -29.65 -36.94 -56.31
C ILE A 38 -28.14 -37.03 -56.57
N SER A 39 -27.65 -38.25 -56.89
CA SER A 39 -26.21 -38.40 -57.14
C SER A 39 -25.77 -37.64 -58.42
N ALA A 40 -26.56 -37.62 -59.45
CA ALA A 40 -26.28 -36.83 -60.66
C ALA A 40 -26.36 -35.32 -60.42
N ALA A 41 -27.33 -34.84 -59.62
CA ALA A 41 -27.53 -33.44 -59.36
C ALA A 41 -26.47 -32.83 -58.38
N LEU A 42 -26.01 -33.62 -57.42
CA LEU A 42 -25.07 -33.19 -56.40
C LEU A 42 -23.63 -33.67 -56.63
N HIS A 43 -23.42 -34.47 -57.73
CA HIS A 43 -22.12 -35.11 -58.02
C HIS A 43 -21.53 -35.89 -56.83
N ARG A 44 -22.42 -36.53 -56.02
CA ARG A 44 -22.08 -37.32 -54.83
C ARG A 44 -22.90 -38.56 -54.75
N GLN A 45 -22.32 -39.63 -54.20
CA GLN A 45 -23.02 -40.89 -54.09
C GLN A 45 -24.15 -40.79 -53.06
N ALA A 46 -25.39 -40.92 -53.48
CA ALA A 46 -26.58 -41.01 -52.65
C ALA A 46 -27.09 -42.44 -52.56
N THR A 47 -27.56 -42.85 -51.42
CA THR A 47 -28.21 -44.15 -51.19
C THR A 47 -29.45 -44.02 -50.33
N VAL A 48 -30.44 -44.90 -50.56
CA VAL A 48 -31.67 -44.93 -49.76
C VAL A 48 -31.97 -46.39 -49.45
N GLU A 49 -32.20 -46.70 -48.18
CA GLU A 49 -32.51 -48.07 -47.79
C GLU A 49 -33.97 -48.42 -48.08
N GLN A 50 -34.90 -47.54 -47.70
CA GLN A 50 -36.32 -47.79 -47.89
C GLN A 50 -37.12 -46.51 -48.12
N ILE A 51 -38.11 -46.57 -49.00
CA ILE A 51 -39.15 -45.54 -49.16
C ILE A 51 -40.50 -46.25 -48.92
N GLN A 52 -41.31 -45.61 -48.08
CA GLN A 52 -42.66 -45.99 -47.80
C GLN A 52 -43.62 -44.87 -48.13
N ILE A 53 -44.68 -45.09 -48.76
CA ILE A 53 -45.74 -44.11 -49.07
C ILE A 53 -47.06 -44.70 -48.62
N ASN A 54 -47.82 -43.92 -47.88
CA ASN A 54 -49.17 -44.21 -47.48
C ASN A 54 -50.11 -43.31 -48.28
N PRO A 55 -50.73 -43.81 -49.35
CA PRO A 55 -51.57 -42.98 -50.22
C PRO A 55 -52.88 -42.53 -49.54
N PHE A 56 -53.31 -43.23 -48.48
CA PHE A 56 -54.54 -42.88 -47.74
C PHE A 56 -54.28 -41.82 -46.63
N ALA A 57 -53.14 -41.95 -45.97
CA ALA A 57 -52.68 -40.94 -45.00
C ALA A 57 -51.90 -39.80 -45.64
N LEU A 58 -51.64 -39.88 -46.96
CA LEU A 58 -50.88 -38.91 -47.76
C LEU A 58 -49.51 -38.60 -47.14
N SER A 59 -48.87 -39.67 -46.60
CA SER A 59 -47.58 -39.57 -45.98
C SER A 59 -46.51 -40.34 -46.76
N ALA A 60 -45.29 -39.80 -46.71
CA ALA A 60 -44.07 -40.42 -47.24
C ALA A 60 -43.02 -40.58 -46.13
N THR A 61 -42.44 -41.76 -46.04
CA THR A 61 -41.35 -42.03 -45.13
C THR A 61 -40.14 -42.55 -45.88
N LEU A 62 -39.01 -41.87 -45.71
CA LEU A 62 -37.69 -42.20 -46.29
C LEU A 62 -36.78 -42.70 -45.14
N ARG A 63 -36.23 -43.92 -45.31
CA ARG A 63 -35.34 -44.49 -44.28
C ARG A 63 -33.96 -44.75 -44.86
N GLY A 64 -32.94 -44.54 -44.00
CA GLY A 64 -31.54 -44.87 -44.26
C GLY A 64 -30.96 -44.12 -45.46
N PHE A 65 -31.33 -42.81 -45.60
CA PHE A 65 -30.70 -41.96 -46.64
C PHE A 65 -29.28 -41.64 -46.21
N LYS A 66 -28.34 -41.77 -47.17
CA LYS A 66 -26.93 -41.37 -47.00
C LYS A 66 -26.47 -40.69 -48.27
N LEU A 67 -25.80 -39.55 -48.08
CA LEU A 67 -25.08 -38.79 -49.14
C LEU A 67 -23.62 -38.78 -48.71
N ALA A 68 -22.76 -39.34 -49.56
CA ALA A 68 -21.32 -39.34 -49.30
C ALA A 68 -20.70 -37.95 -49.48
N ASP A 69 -19.58 -37.68 -48.82
CA ASP A 69 -18.77 -36.51 -49.09
C ASP A 69 -17.99 -36.64 -50.39
N THR A 70 -17.26 -35.64 -50.82
CA THR A 70 -16.44 -35.60 -52.06
C THR A 70 -15.43 -36.73 -52.14
N ASP A 71 -15.07 -37.37 -51.01
CA ASP A 71 -14.18 -38.54 -50.93
C ASP A 71 -14.88 -39.84 -51.27
N GLY A 72 -16.19 -39.81 -51.41
CA GLY A 72 -17.03 -41.00 -51.72
C GLY A 72 -17.11 -42.04 -50.58
N LYS A 73 -16.53 -41.76 -49.42
CA LYS A 73 -16.41 -42.74 -48.29
C LYS A 73 -17.04 -42.22 -46.99
N THR A 74 -16.76 -40.97 -46.64
CA THR A 74 -17.29 -40.37 -45.41
C THR A 74 -18.72 -39.88 -45.64
N PRO A 75 -19.63 -40.00 -44.67
CA PRO A 75 -20.98 -39.46 -44.80
C PRO A 75 -20.91 -37.93 -44.70
N PHE A 76 -21.44 -37.22 -45.74
CA PHE A 76 -21.71 -35.80 -45.71
C PHE A 76 -23.04 -35.51 -45.00
N VAL A 77 -24.11 -36.12 -45.48
CA VAL A 77 -25.44 -36.07 -44.86
C VAL A 77 -26.00 -37.46 -44.74
N SER A 78 -26.58 -37.78 -43.60
CA SER A 78 -27.39 -38.98 -43.47
C SER A 78 -28.60 -38.75 -42.56
N LEU A 79 -29.62 -39.56 -42.74
CA LEU A 79 -30.78 -39.54 -41.82
C LEU A 79 -31.32 -40.94 -41.65
N GLY A 80 -31.74 -41.23 -40.42
CA GLY A 80 -32.36 -42.49 -40.11
C GLY A 80 -33.75 -42.61 -40.73
N GLU A 81 -34.59 -41.62 -40.46
CA GLU A 81 -35.94 -41.57 -40.99
C GLU A 81 -36.36 -40.11 -41.29
N LEU A 82 -36.96 -39.88 -42.44
CA LEU A 82 -37.69 -38.66 -42.78
C LEU A 82 -39.15 -39.05 -43.05
N THR A 83 -40.06 -38.43 -42.27
CA THR A 83 -41.50 -38.57 -42.50
C THR A 83 -42.07 -37.22 -42.88
N VAL A 84 -42.83 -37.18 -43.93
CA VAL A 84 -43.58 -36.01 -44.43
C VAL A 84 -45.03 -36.39 -44.59
N ASN A 85 -45.92 -35.63 -44.00
CA ASN A 85 -47.37 -35.81 -44.14
C ASN A 85 -47.97 -34.54 -44.77
N VAL A 86 -48.78 -34.71 -45.79
CA VAL A 86 -49.38 -33.64 -46.63
C VAL A 86 -50.86 -33.52 -46.37
N ASP A 87 -51.34 -32.38 -45.94
CA ASP A 87 -52.79 -32.10 -45.90
C ASP A 87 -53.25 -31.60 -47.26
N VAL A 88 -53.62 -32.55 -48.11
CA VAL A 88 -54.03 -32.25 -49.50
C VAL A 88 -55.39 -31.54 -49.54
N LEU A 89 -56.31 -31.85 -48.63
CA LEU A 89 -57.64 -31.24 -48.65
C LEU A 89 -57.54 -29.73 -48.35
N THR A 90 -56.79 -29.40 -47.31
CA THR A 90 -56.57 -27.99 -46.93
C THR A 90 -55.65 -27.29 -47.94
N SER A 91 -54.66 -27.99 -48.51
CA SER A 91 -53.76 -27.47 -49.55
C SER A 91 -54.52 -26.99 -50.77
N VAL A 92 -55.44 -27.85 -51.30
CA VAL A 92 -56.28 -27.50 -52.47
C VAL A 92 -57.29 -26.40 -52.13
N ALA A 93 -57.94 -26.46 -50.96
CA ALA A 93 -58.92 -25.49 -50.56
C ALA A 93 -58.28 -24.07 -50.37
N ARG A 94 -57.04 -23.96 -49.90
CA ARG A 94 -56.33 -22.73 -49.64
C ARG A 94 -55.37 -22.32 -50.75
N ARG A 95 -55.22 -23.12 -51.82
CA ARG A 95 -54.23 -22.97 -52.89
C ARG A 95 -52.82 -22.73 -52.35
N ALA A 96 -52.43 -23.50 -51.32
CA ALA A 96 -51.18 -23.40 -50.60
C ALA A 96 -50.59 -24.81 -50.35
N LEU A 97 -49.29 -24.94 -50.26
CA LEU A 97 -48.69 -26.23 -49.80
C LEU A 97 -48.81 -26.32 -48.29
N ILE A 98 -49.63 -27.27 -47.78
CA ILE A 98 -49.77 -27.48 -46.35
C ILE A 98 -49.22 -28.90 -46.03
N LEU A 99 -48.14 -28.91 -45.26
CA LEU A 99 -47.63 -30.12 -44.67
C LEU A 99 -48.09 -30.19 -43.20
N GLU A 100 -48.71 -31.34 -42.84
CA GLU A 100 -49.24 -31.58 -41.50
C GLU A 100 -48.10 -31.90 -40.51
N GLU A 101 -47.08 -32.64 -41.01
CA GLU A 101 -45.93 -33.03 -40.21
C GLU A 101 -44.69 -33.19 -41.09
N VAL A 102 -43.56 -32.71 -40.56
CA VAL A 102 -42.25 -33.03 -41.11
C VAL A 102 -41.35 -33.47 -39.95
N ARG A 103 -40.99 -34.73 -39.91
CA ARG A 103 -40.20 -35.37 -38.88
C ARG A 103 -38.90 -35.94 -39.40
N LEU A 104 -37.76 -35.51 -38.84
CA LEU A 104 -36.46 -36.06 -39.08
C LEU A 104 -35.97 -36.82 -37.84
N ASP A 105 -35.67 -38.07 -37.93
CA ASP A 105 -35.05 -38.86 -36.86
C ASP A 105 -33.60 -39.16 -37.25
N SER A 106 -32.72 -38.92 -36.30
CA SER A 106 -31.27 -39.16 -36.38
C SER A 106 -30.60 -38.56 -37.65
N PRO A 107 -30.88 -37.29 -37.98
CA PRO A 107 -30.11 -36.63 -39.07
C PRO A 107 -28.66 -36.39 -38.63
N TYR A 108 -27.74 -36.65 -39.53
CA TYR A 108 -26.30 -36.38 -39.38
C TYR A 108 -25.81 -35.50 -40.52
N VAL A 109 -24.94 -34.51 -40.11
CA VAL A 109 -24.26 -33.64 -41.08
C VAL A 109 -22.77 -33.55 -40.75
N GLY A 110 -21.91 -33.92 -41.69
CA GLY A 110 -20.47 -33.80 -41.58
C GLY A 110 -19.94 -32.56 -42.34
N LEU A 111 -19.51 -31.56 -41.62
CA LEU A 111 -18.98 -30.34 -42.22
C LEU A 111 -17.47 -30.29 -42.09
N THR A 112 -16.76 -29.88 -43.14
CA THR A 112 -15.31 -29.69 -43.07
C THR A 112 -14.96 -28.34 -43.69
N ARG A 113 -14.24 -27.50 -42.92
CA ARG A 113 -13.57 -26.33 -43.47
C ARG A 113 -12.14 -26.71 -43.84
N ASN A 114 -11.78 -26.54 -45.07
CA ASN A 114 -10.46 -26.92 -45.63
C ASN A 114 -9.39 -25.88 -45.27
N ALA A 115 -8.12 -26.23 -45.48
CA ALA A 115 -6.99 -25.34 -45.19
C ALA A 115 -6.98 -24.04 -46.03
N ASP A 116 -7.58 -24.05 -47.20
CA ASP A 116 -7.78 -22.89 -48.07
C ASP A 116 -8.97 -22.01 -47.70
N GLY A 117 -9.72 -22.40 -46.65
CA GLY A 117 -10.91 -21.70 -46.17
C GLY A 117 -12.22 -22.13 -46.83
N SER A 118 -12.19 -22.99 -47.89
CA SER A 118 -13.38 -23.56 -48.52
C SER A 118 -14.06 -24.57 -47.59
N TYR A 119 -15.33 -24.86 -47.86
CA TYR A 119 -16.07 -25.91 -47.14
C TYR A 119 -16.28 -27.13 -48.04
N ASN A 120 -16.42 -28.31 -47.45
CA ASN A 120 -16.71 -29.54 -48.22
C ASN A 120 -18.05 -29.47 -48.97
N PHE A 121 -18.87 -28.45 -48.74
CA PHE A 121 -20.11 -28.20 -49.46
C PHE A 121 -20.06 -26.99 -50.40
N SER A 122 -18.89 -26.35 -50.60
CA SER A 122 -18.77 -25.12 -51.39
C SER A 122 -19.16 -25.35 -52.84
N ASP A 123 -18.99 -26.58 -53.35
CA ASP A 123 -19.39 -27.03 -54.71
C ASP A 123 -20.92 -27.10 -54.89
N LEU A 124 -21.65 -27.22 -53.79
CA LEU A 124 -23.13 -27.29 -53.79
C LEU A 124 -23.80 -25.91 -53.78
N ILE A 125 -23.04 -24.86 -53.56
CA ILE A 125 -23.55 -23.48 -53.58
C ILE A 125 -23.48 -22.93 -55.01
N PRO A 126 -24.60 -22.71 -55.68
CA PRO A 126 -24.59 -22.16 -57.02
C PRO A 126 -23.95 -20.77 -57.04
N ALA A 127 -23.06 -20.51 -58.03
CA ALA A 127 -22.55 -19.18 -58.23
C ALA A 127 -23.72 -18.21 -58.50
N LYS A 128 -23.76 -17.12 -57.71
CA LYS A 128 -24.86 -16.13 -57.74
C LYS A 128 -25.02 -15.58 -59.17
N LYS A 129 -26.07 -15.98 -59.90
CA LYS A 129 -26.48 -15.32 -61.16
C LYS A 129 -27.20 -14.05 -60.78
N GLU A 130 -26.61 -12.92 -61.11
CA GLU A 130 -27.26 -11.61 -61.06
C GLU A 130 -28.28 -11.51 -62.22
N GLN A 131 -29.48 -12.04 -62.01
CA GLN A 131 -30.64 -11.68 -62.77
C GLN A 131 -31.69 -11.12 -61.80
N PRO A 132 -32.27 -9.94 -62.04
CA PRO A 132 -33.40 -9.46 -61.28
C PRO A 132 -34.57 -10.38 -61.57
N GLU A 133 -35.02 -11.15 -60.58
CA GLU A 133 -36.28 -11.89 -60.64
C GLU A 133 -37.44 -10.87 -60.71
N GLU A 134 -38.32 -10.99 -61.71
CA GLU A 134 -39.57 -10.27 -61.68
C GLU A 134 -40.38 -10.63 -60.44
N PRO A 135 -41.09 -9.71 -59.79
CA PRO A 135 -41.82 -10.01 -58.53
C PRO A 135 -42.97 -10.99 -58.84
N SER A 136 -42.69 -12.27 -58.61
CA SER A 136 -43.75 -13.31 -58.66
C SER A 136 -44.58 -13.24 -57.37
N GLU A 137 -45.90 -13.50 -57.46
CA GLU A 137 -46.69 -13.65 -56.27
C GLU A 137 -46.09 -14.69 -55.29
N PRO A 138 -45.98 -14.37 -53.97
CA PRO A 138 -45.33 -15.28 -53.05
C PRO A 138 -46.10 -16.61 -52.98
N PHE A 139 -45.35 -17.74 -53.19
CA PHE A 139 -45.87 -19.06 -52.99
C PHE A 139 -46.37 -19.28 -51.55
N LEU A 140 -47.70 -19.58 -51.39
CA LEU A 140 -48.28 -19.76 -50.06
C LEU A 140 -47.98 -21.16 -49.56
N PHE A 141 -47.52 -21.25 -48.30
CA PHE A 141 -47.19 -22.49 -47.63
C PHE A 141 -47.50 -22.46 -46.11
N SER A 142 -47.70 -23.64 -45.56
CA SER A 142 -47.71 -23.93 -44.14
C SER A 142 -47.04 -25.28 -43.87
N VAL A 143 -46.00 -25.30 -43.10
CA VAL A 143 -45.36 -26.53 -42.62
C VAL A 143 -45.62 -26.63 -41.14
N ASN A 144 -46.37 -27.63 -40.72
CA ASN A 144 -46.76 -27.79 -39.33
C ASN A 144 -45.98 -28.95 -38.70
N ASN A 145 -45.91 -28.95 -37.40
CA ASN A 145 -45.31 -30.01 -36.58
C ASN A 145 -43.90 -30.45 -37.13
N ILE A 146 -43.01 -29.48 -37.26
CA ILE A 146 -41.65 -29.74 -37.69
C ILE A 146 -40.89 -30.30 -36.51
N GLN A 147 -40.31 -31.48 -36.61
CA GLN A 147 -39.56 -32.16 -35.56
C GLN A 147 -38.24 -32.70 -36.10
N ILE A 148 -37.17 -32.43 -35.38
CA ILE A 148 -35.88 -33.11 -35.54
C ILE A 148 -35.57 -33.78 -34.18
N ALA A 149 -35.23 -35.08 -34.23
CA ALA A 149 -34.85 -35.83 -33.05
C ALA A 149 -33.52 -36.54 -33.27
N LYS A 150 -32.69 -36.54 -32.21
CA LYS A 150 -31.39 -37.23 -32.18
C LYS A 150 -30.44 -36.78 -33.30
N GLY A 151 -30.52 -35.51 -33.72
CA GLY A 151 -29.64 -34.98 -34.75
C GLY A 151 -28.19 -34.92 -34.28
N ALA A 152 -27.25 -35.04 -35.21
CA ALA A 152 -25.82 -34.90 -34.97
C ALA A 152 -25.12 -34.10 -36.06
N ILE A 153 -24.16 -33.25 -35.67
CA ILE A 153 -23.32 -32.50 -36.59
C ILE A 153 -21.87 -32.65 -36.11
N ASP A 154 -20.99 -32.99 -37.06
CA ASP A 154 -19.56 -32.93 -36.88
C ASP A 154 -19.03 -31.81 -37.76
N PHE A 155 -18.32 -30.84 -37.14
CA PHE A 155 -17.66 -29.76 -37.87
C PHE A 155 -16.16 -29.83 -37.62
N ARG A 156 -15.40 -30.10 -38.69
CA ARG A 156 -13.95 -30.17 -38.67
C ARG A 156 -13.35 -28.89 -39.23
N ASP A 157 -12.73 -28.09 -38.39
CA ASP A 157 -12.03 -26.85 -38.79
C ASP A 157 -10.52 -27.13 -38.93
N ARG A 158 -10.08 -27.45 -40.17
CA ARG A 158 -8.67 -27.76 -40.45
C ARG A 158 -7.72 -26.61 -40.25
N PRO A 159 -8.03 -25.34 -40.62
CA PRO A 159 -7.20 -24.19 -40.32
C PRO A 159 -6.88 -24.02 -38.82
N ASN A 160 -7.85 -24.18 -37.94
CA ASN A 160 -7.70 -24.09 -36.50
C ASN A 160 -7.38 -25.42 -35.81
N ARG A 161 -7.38 -26.56 -36.57
CA ARG A 161 -7.13 -27.92 -36.07
C ARG A 161 -8.09 -28.30 -34.93
N THR A 162 -9.36 -27.94 -35.06
CA THR A 162 -10.40 -28.22 -34.07
C THR A 162 -11.54 -29.03 -34.66
N ASP A 163 -12.09 -29.93 -33.87
CA ASP A 163 -13.28 -30.68 -34.15
C ASP A 163 -14.40 -30.22 -33.23
N HIS A 164 -15.53 -29.84 -33.81
CA HIS A 164 -16.74 -29.50 -33.05
C HIS A 164 -17.78 -30.57 -33.25
N THR A 165 -18.47 -30.92 -32.21
CA THR A 165 -19.53 -31.92 -32.22
C THR A 165 -20.83 -31.32 -31.71
N VAL A 166 -21.92 -31.58 -32.40
CA VAL A 166 -23.29 -31.42 -31.93
C VAL A 166 -23.93 -32.78 -31.81
N ARG A 167 -24.52 -33.09 -30.68
CA ARG A 167 -25.18 -34.33 -30.41
C ARG A 167 -26.55 -34.07 -29.79
N ASP A 168 -27.41 -35.10 -29.87
CA ASP A 168 -28.76 -35.08 -29.31
C ASP A 168 -29.55 -33.84 -29.73
N LEU A 169 -29.30 -33.36 -30.95
CA LEU A 169 -29.99 -32.19 -31.48
C LEU A 169 -31.47 -32.50 -31.59
N THR A 170 -32.26 -31.68 -30.94
CA THR A 170 -33.71 -31.75 -31.00
C THR A 170 -34.25 -30.39 -31.41
N LEU A 171 -35.10 -30.32 -32.41
CA LEU A 171 -35.81 -29.12 -32.81
C LEU A 171 -37.29 -29.44 -32.95
N SER A 172 -38.12 -28.61 -32.34
CA SER A 172 -39.58 -28.65 -32.51
C SER A 172 -40.09 -27.27 -32.87
N VAL A 173 -40.74 -27.19 -34.04
CA VAL A 173 -41.36 -25.94 -34.49
C VAL A 173 -42.82 -26.26 -34.81
N PRO A 174 -43.79 -25.69 -34.07
CA PRO A 174 -45.19 -26.01 -34.21
C PRO A 174 -45.71 -25.76 -35.62
N PHE A 175 -45.32 -24.68 -36.23
CA PHE A 175 -45.63 -24.36 -37.61
C PHE A 175 -44.70 -23.27 -38.15
N VAL A 176 -44.57 -23.18 -39.46
CA VAL A 176 -43.94 -22.10 -40.26
C VAL A 176 -44.84 -21.83 -41.45
N SER A 177 -45.42 -20.64 -41.51
CA SER A 177 -46.43 -20.32 -42.52
C SER A 177 -46.38 -18.85 -42.94
N ASN A 178 -46.46 -18.59 -44.25
CA ASN A 178 -46.65 -17.25 -44.81
C ASN A 178 -48.11 -16.93 -45.19
N ILE A 179 -49.05 -17.73 -44.74
CA ILE A 179 -50.49 -17.47 -44.89
C ILE A 179 -50.95 -16.46 -43.86
N ASP A 180 -51.64 -15.42 -44.27
CA ASP A 180 -52.04 -14.24 -43.47
C ASP A 180 -52.63 -14.59 -42.07
N TYR A 181 -53.48 -15.61 -42.03
CA TYR A 181 -54.07 -16.04 -40.74
C TYR A 181 -53.01 -16.54 -39.77
N TYR A 182 -52.06 -17.34 -40.22
CA TYR A 182 -51.03 -17.91 -39.38
C TYR A 182 -49.90 -16.95 -39.07
N MET A 183 -49.60 -15.99 -39.97
CA MET A 183 -48.55 -14.98 -39.73
C MET A 183 -48.78 -14.16 -38.45
N LYS A 184 -50.06 -13.99 -38.04
CA LYS A 184 -50.46 -13.22 -36.85
C LYS A 184 -50.26 -14.04 -35.52
N HIS A 185 -50.04 -15.34 -35.65
CA HIS A 185 -49.81 -16.20 -34.48
C HIS A 185 -48.34 -16.36 -34.22
N TYR A 186 -47.98 -16.46 -32.93
CA TYR A 186 -46.58 -16.75 -32.56
C TYR A 186 -46.25 -18.24 -32.86
N VAL A 187 -45.13 -18.44 -33.49
CA VAL A 187 -44.49 -19.73 -33.60
C VAL A 187 -43.65 -19.91 -32.30
N GLU A 188 -43.72 -21.05 -31.68
CA GLU A 188 -43.00 -21.36 -30.45
C GLU A 188 -41.93 -22.44 -30.69
N PRO A 189 -40.77 -22.09 -31.30
CA PRO A 189 -39.69 -23.02 -31.53
C PRO A 189 -39.05 -23.49 -30.24
N LYS A 190 -38.67 -24.76 -30.17
CA LYS A 190 -37.83 -25.33 -29.11
C LYS A 190 -36.67 -26.06 -29.74
N PHE A 191 -35.48 -25.67 -29.39
CA PHE A 191 -34.21 -26.23 -29.80
C PHE A 191 -33.41 -26.69 -28.56
N SER A 192 -32.84 -27.89 -28.63
CA SER A 192 -31.82 -28.30 -27.67
C SER A 192 -30.78 -29.15 -28.34
N ALA A 193 -29.54 -29.09 -27.86
CA ALA A 193 -28.40 -29.88 -28.36
C ALA A 193 -27.30 -29.96 -27.29
N VAL A 194 -26.40 -30.88 -27.44
CA VAL A 194 -25.14 -30.97 -26.72
C VAL A 194 -24.02 -30.55 -27.71
N VAL A 195 -23.48 -29.38 -27.53
CA VAL A 195 -22.42 -28.79 -28.36
C VAL A 195 -21.07 -28.96 -27.68
N ASN A 196 -20.15 -29.71 -28.24
CA ASN A 196 -18.84 -30.03 -27.67
C ASN A 196 -18.93 -30.58 -26.22
N GLY A 197 -19.97 -31.34 -25.92
CA GLY A 197 -20.24 -31.90 -24.60
C GLY A 197 -21.01 -30.97 -23.67
N HIS A 198 -21.43 -29.78 -24.11
CA HIS A 198 -22.13 -28.79 -23.31
C HIS A 198 -23.57 -28.56 -23.78
N ALA A 199 -24.49 -28.48 -22.82
CA ALA A 199 -25.91 -28.32 -23.15
C ALA A 199 -26.20 -26.89 -23.61
N VAL A 200 -26.95 -26.80 -24.73
CA VAL A 200 -27.48 -25.57 -25.31
C VAL A 200 -28.97 -25.76 -25.56
N ALA A 201 -29.78 -24.82 -25.10
CA ALA A 201 -31.21 -24.83 -25.38
C ALA A 201 -31.65 -23.42 -25.83
N VAL A 202 -32.58 -23.38 -26.77
CA VAL A 202 -33.23 -22.16 -27.22
C VAL A 202 -34.71 -22.42 -27.31
N SER A 203 -35.51 -21.56 -26.69
CA SER A 203 -36.98 -21.62 -26.77
C SER A 203 -37.53 -20.20 -26.86
N GLY A 204 -38.79 -20.06 -27.18
CA GLY A 204 -39.40 -18.76 -27.23
C GLY A 204 -40.56 -18.67 -28.18
N LYS A 205 -40.83 -17.47 -28.68
CA LYS A 205 -41.89 -17.20 -29.63
C LYS A 205 -41.43 -16.19 -30.69
N THR A 206 -41.87 -16.37 -31.93
CA THR A 206 -41.49 -15.52 -33.06
C THR A 206 -42.63 -15.38 -34.08
N GLN A 207 -42.66 -14.26 -34.78
CA GLN A 207 -43.55 -14.01 -35.91
C GLN A 207 -42.71 -13.71 -37.16
N PRO A 208 -42.08 -14.72 -37.77
CA PRO A 208 -40.99 -14.52 -38.76
C PRO A 208 -41.47 -13.89 -40.07
N PHE A 209 -42.74 -14.04 -40.44
CA PHE A 209 -43.34 -13.51 -41.67
C PHE A 209 -44.15 -12.24 -41.49
N LEU A 210 -44.40 -11.81 -40.24
CA LEU A 210 -45.03 -10.53 -40.02
C LEU A 210 -44.04 -9.39 -40.28
N THR A 211 -44.53 -8.22 -40.68
CA THR A 211 -43.67 -7.02 -40.95
C THR A 211 -42.80 -6.66 -39.71
N SER A 212 -43.35 -6.82 -38.54
CA SER A 212 -42.63 -6.56 -37.25
C SER A 212 -41.51 -7.57 -36.97
N ARG A 213 -41.59 -8.78 -37.55
CA ARG A 213 -40.64 -9.91 -37.25
C ARG A 213 -40.34 -10.07 -35.79
N GLU A 214 -41.30 -9.79 -34.93
CA GLU A 214 -41.10 -9.86 -33.49
C GLU A 214 -40.64 -11.24 -33.05
N SER A 215 -39.59 -11.31 -32.30
CA SER A 215 -39.02 -12.56 -31.76
C SER A 215 -38.56 -12.35 -30.33
N LEU A 216 -39.05 -13.20 -29.46
CA LEU A 216 -38.65 -13.27 -28.06
C LEU A 216 -38.09 -14.66 -27.80
N LEU A 217 -36.78 -14.77 -27.69
CA LEU A 217 -36.07 -16.04 -27.54
C LEU A 217 -35.38 -16.13 -26.18
N GLU A 218 -35.45 -17.25 -25.53
CA GLU A 218 -34.73 -17.63 -24.33
C GLU A 218 -33.60 -18.57 -24.73
N ILE A 219 -32.39 -18.22 -24.36
CA ILE A 219 -31.17 -18.96 -24.69
C ILE A 219 -30.55 -19.45 -23.37
N ASP A 220 -30.42 -20.73 -23.19
CA ASP A 220 -29.78 -21.38 -22.06
C ASP A 220 -28.53 -22.15 -22.53
N ILE A 221 -27.39 -21.69 -22.11
CA ILE A 221 -26.09 -22.29 -22.44
C ILE A 221 -25.41 -22.64 -21.11
N ARG A 222 -24.93 -23.87 -20.97
CA ARG A 222 -24.33 -24.32 -19.71
C ARG A 222 -22.95 -24.89 -19.89
N ASP A 223 -22.07 -24.48 -19.01
CA ASP A 223 -20.73 -25.03 -18.77
C ASP A 223 -19.79 -25.00 -19.98
N ILE A 224 -19.91 -24.01 -20.87
CA ILE A 224 -19.04 -23.86 -22.05
C ILE A 224 -17.58 -23.75 -21.65
N ASP A 225 -16.71 -24.55 -22.27
CA ASP A 225 -15.27 -24.49 -22.11
C ASP A 225 -14.67 -23.29 -22.88
N VAL A 226 -14.50 -22.17 -22.21
CA VAL A 226 -14.01 -20.93 -22.86
C VAL A 226 -12.62 -21.10 -23.49
N PRO A 227 -11.62 -21.75 -22.88
CA PRO A 227 -10.31 -22.01 -23.47
C PRO A 227 -10.37 -22.64 -24.86
N PHE A 228 -11.31 -23.57 -25.07
CA PHE A 228 -11.48 -24.25 -26.35
C PHE A 228 -11.81 -23.28 -27.49
N TYR A 229 -12.52 -22.18 -27.20
CA TYR A 229 -12.97 -21.23 -28.21
C TYR A 229 -12.02 -20.03 -28.41
N LEU A 230 -10.94 -19.88 -27.60
CA LEU A 230 -10.03 -18.73 -27.67
C LEU A 230 -9.29 -18.64 -29.00
N GLN A 231 -9.08 -19.76 -29.68
CA GLN A 231 -8.44 -19.77 -31.02
C GLN A 231 -9.22 -19.00 -32.10
N TYR A 232 -10.51 -18.75 -31.84
CA TYR A 232 -11.38 -17.97 -32.74
C TYR A 232 -11.37 -16.47 -32.41
N VAL A 233 -10.70 -16.07 -31.30
CA VAL A 233 -10.62 -14.67 -30.92
C VAL A 233 -9.42 -14.00 -31.57
N PRO A 234 -9.59 -13.00 -32.43
CA PRO A 234 -8.50 -12.40 -33.21
C PRO A 234 -7.72 -11.36 -32.37
N VAL A 235 -7.40 -11.69 -31.13
CA VAL A 235 -6.68 -10.81 -30.18
C VAL A 235 -5.46 -11.55 -29.65
N ARG A 236 -4.27 -10.93 -29.76
CA ARG A 236 -3.05 -11.48 -29.16
C ARG A 236 -3.05 -11.17 -27.67
N MET A 237 -3.10 -12.22 -26.88
CA MET A 237 -3.09 -12.14 -25.41
C MET A 237 -1.69 -12.48 -24.89
N ASN A 238 -1.19 -11.67 -23.95
CA ASN A 238 0.05 -11.94 -23.23
C ASN A 238 -0.20 -12.72 -21.91
N PHE A 239 -1.23 -13.56 -21.90
CA PHE A 239 -1.60 -14.45 -20.81
C PHE A 239 -2.26 -15.71 -21.37
N THR A 240 -2.33 -16.72 -20.54
CA THR A 240 -3.00 -18.00 -20.87
C THR A 240 -4.21 -18.15 -19.96
N ILE A 241 -5.38 -18.46 -20.57
CA ILE A 241 -6.57 -18.90 -19.81
C ILE A 241 -6.46 -20.42 -19.65
N ARG A 242 -6.17 -20.85 -18.42
CA ARG A 242 -6.04 -22.30 -18.13
C ARG A 242 -7.38 -22.98 -17.96
N GLU A 243 -8.31 -22.27 -17.36
CA GLU A 243 -9.65 -22.75 -17.07
C GLU A 243 -10.61 -21.58 -17.10
N ALA A 244 -11.78 -21.76 -17.69
CA ALA A 244 -12.92 -20.88 -17.60
C ALA A 244 -14.16 -21.60 -18.13
N ARG A 245 -15.23 -21.58 -17.38
CA ARG A 245 -16.53 -22.17 -17.73
C ARG A 245 -17.58 -21.09 -17.79
N LEU A 246 -18.38 -21.07 -18.86
CA LEU A 246 -19.39 -20.03 -19.08
C LEU A 246 -20.80 -20.63 -19.08
N ASP A 247 -21.65 -20.08 -18.21
CA ASP A 247 -23.10 -20.24 -18.30
C ASP A 247 -23.71 -18.94 -18.84
N ALA A 248 -24.76 -19.04 -19.65
CA ALA A 248 -25.51 -17.89 -20.14
C ALA A 248 -26.99 -18.23 -20.22
N MET A 249 -27.80 -17.44 -19.52
CA MET A 249 -29.26 -17.45 -19.60
C MET A 249 -29.70 -16.09 -20.12
N LEU A 250 -29.99 -16.02 -21.40
CA LEU A 250 -30.27 -14.76 -22.10
C LEU A 250 -31.68 -14.76 -22.67
N GLN A 251 -32.29 -13.59 -22.66
CA GLN A 251 -33.51 -13.33 -23.39
C GLN A 251 -33.19 -12.33 -24.52
N LEU A 252 -33.50 -12.72 -25.72
CA LEU A 252 -33.33 -11.91 -26.91
C LEU A 252 -34.70 -11.43 -27.37
N HIS A 253 -34.87 -10.11 -27.43
CA HIS A 253 -36.06 -9.48 -28.00
C HIS A 253 -35.67 -8.73 -29.27
N PHE A 254 -36.10 -9.21 -30.40
CA PHE A 254 -35.93 -8.58 -31.69
C PHE A 254 -37.28 -8.04 -32.20
N LEU A 255 -37.26 -6.80 -32.70
CA LEU A 255 -38.44 -6.15 -33.27
C LEU A 255 -38.02 -5.30 -34.46
N MET A 256 -38.77 -5.39 -35.57
CA MET A 256 -38.61 -4.53 -36.76
C MET A 256 -39.86 -3.64 -36.93
N PRO A 257 -39.89 -2.47 -36.24
CA PRO A 257 -41.04 -1.58 -36.37
C PRO A 257 -41.10 -1.00 -37.78
N GLU A 258 -42.30 -0.81 -38.29
CA GLU A 258 -42.54 -0.23 -39.61
C GLU A 258 -41.95 1.19 -39.69
N GLY A 259 -41.15 1.44 -40.75
CA GLY A 259 -40.50 2.74 -40.97
C GLY A 259 -39.40 3.14 -39.96
N LYS A 260 -38.94 2.23 -39.10
CA LYS A 260 -37.85 2.46 -38.16
C LYS A 260 -36.71 1.42 -38.31
N SER A 261 -35.57 1.75 -37.72
CA SER A 261 -34.45 0.79 -37.68
C SER A 261 -34.81 -0.42 -36.80
N PRO A 262 -34.26 -1.63 -37.15
CA PRO A 262 -34.45 -2.81 -36.34
C PRO A 262 -33.97 -2.57 -34.89
N GLN A 263 -34.66 -3.17 -33.94
CA GLN A 263 -34.35 -3.13 -32.51
C GLN A 263 -33.96 -4.53 -32.07
N LEU A 264 -32.86 -4.65 -31.38
CA LEU A 264 -32.40 -5.87 -30.71
C LEU A 264 -32.03 -5.56 -29.29
N LYS A 265 -32.70 -6.21 -28.37
CA LYS A 265 -32.44 -6.09 -26.95
C LYS A 265 -32.08 -7.44 -26.36
N LEU A 266 -30.97 -7.51 -25.67
CA LEU A 266 -30.54 -8.68 -24.91
C LEU A 266 -30.66 -8.36 -23.43
N THR A 267 -31.26 -9.25 -22.67
CA THR A 267 -31.37 -9.22 -21.20
C THR A 267 -30.98 -10.59 -20.64
N GLY A 268 -30.79 -10.69 -19.32
CA GLY A 268 -30.55 -11.99 -18.70
C GLY A 268 -29.28 -11.98 -17.85
N ARG A 269 -28.69 -13.18 -17.67
CA ARG A 269 -27.57 -13.39 -16.80
C ARG A 269 -26.52 -14.28 -17.46
N THR A 270 -25.24 -13.89 -17.29
CA THR A 270 -24.08 -14.72 -17.63
C THR A 270 -23.21 -14.94 -16.40
N VAL A 271 -22.67 -16.14 -16.26
CA VAL A 271 -21.78 -16.53 -15.15
C VAL A 271 -20.53 -17.20 -15.73
N LEU A 272 -19.39 -16.55 -15.57
CA LEU A 272 -18.09 -17.14 -15.86
C LEU A 272 -17.55 -17.75 -14.57
N LYS A 273 -17.27 -19.04 -14.58
CA LYS A 273 -16.83 -19.86 -13.43
C LYS A 273 -15.37 -20.25 -13.60
N ASN A 274 -14.66 -20.37 -12.48
CA ASN A 274 -13.31 -20.94 -12.40
C ASN A 274 -12.29 -20.27 -13.33
N LEU A 275 -12.42 -18.95 -13.57
CA LEU A 275 -11.45 -18.28 -14.43
C LEU A 275 -10.06 -18.32 -13.81
N ALA A 276 -9.13 -18.97 -14.51
CA ALA A 276 -7.73 -19.08 -14.14
C ALA A 276 -6.83 -18.50 -15.22
N LEU A 277 -6.22 -17.35 -14.92
CA LEU A 277 -5.26 -16.70 -15.80
C LEU A 277 -3.83 -16.86 -15.26
N ASP A 278 -2.92 -17.23 -16.13
CA ASP A 278 -1.48 -17.26 -15.87
C ASP A 278 -0.75 -16.37 -16.88
N ASP A 279 0.41 -15.82 -16.51
CA ASP A 279 1.28 -15.12 -17.46
C ASP A 279 1.99 -16.12 -18.38
N LEU A 280 2.74 -15.60 -19.36
CA LEU A 280 3.47 -16.44 -20.32
C LEU A 280 4.59 -17.27 -19.64
N GLN A 281 5.02 -16.89 -18.44
CA GLN A 281 5.97 -17.61 -17.59
C GLN A 281 5.29 -18.61 -16.66
N LYS A 282 3.98 -18.83 -16.80
CA LYS A 282 3.13 -19.71 -15.97
C LYS A 282 2.96 -19.24 -14.51
N ASN A 283 3.25 -17.97 -14.19
CA ASN A 283 2.92 -17.42 -12.88
C ASN A 283 1.42 -17.10 -12.80
N LYS A 284 0.84 -17.29 -11.63
CA LYS A 284 -0.56 -16.96 -11.37
C LYS A 284 -0.79 -15.46 -11.52
N LEU A 285 -1.75 -15.05 -12.34
CA LEU A 285 -2.22 -13.67 -12.47
C LEU A 285 -3.54 -13.46 -11.77
N LEU A 286 -4.56 -14.24 -12.15
CA LEU A 286 -5.91 -14.11 -11.61
C LEU A 286 -6.51 -15.50 -11.40
N ARG A 287 -7.19 -15.68 -10.30
CA ARG A 287 -8.13 -16.79 -10.02
C ARG A 287 -9.45 -16.17 -9.60
N LEU A 288 -10.48 -16.43 -10.37
CA LEU A 288 -11.81 -15.85 -10.14
C LEU A 288 -12.82 -17.01 -10.17
N PRO A 289 -13.27 -17.48 -9.00
CA PRO A 289 -14.23 -18.58 -8.89
C PRO A 289 -15.54 -18.30 -9.62
N SER A 290 -16.03 -17.06 -9.54
CA SER A 290 -17.25 -16.67 -10.24
C SER A 290 -17.27 -15.19 -10.59
N LEU A 291 -17.62 -14.90 -11.85
CA LEU A 291 -18.02 -13.58 -12.36
C LEU A 291 -19.45 -13.70 -12.88
N SER A 292 -20.38 -13.06 -12.22
CA SER A 292 -21.77 -12.97 -12.66
C SER A 292 -22.04 -11.58 -13.25
N VAL A 293 -22.64 -11.52 -14.40
CA VAL A 293 -23.10 -10.28 -15.07
C VAL A 293 -24.59 -10.43 -15.34
N GLU A 294 -25.37 -9.52 -14.80
CA GLU A 294 -26.81 -9.39 -15.03
C GLU A 294 -27.05 -8.25 -16.00
N LEU A 295 -27.63 -8.56 -17.14
CA LEU A 295 -27.89 -7.63 -18.24
C LEU A 295 -29.31 -7.06 -18.07
N ALA A 296 -29.43 -5.77 -17.80
CA ALA A 296 -30.71 -5.07 -17.84
C ALA A 296 -31.13 -4.79 -19.28
N SER A 297 -30.20 -4.33 -20.12
CA SER A 297 -30.36 -4.29 -21.58
C SER A 297 -28.99 -4.13 -22.26
N VAL A 298 -28.82 -4.86 -23.37
CA VAL A 298 -27.76 -4.63 -24.34
C VAL A 298 -28.43 -4.44 -25.69
N GLU A 299 -28.24 -3.28 -26.30
CA GLU A 299 -28.86 -2.88 -27.55
C GLU A 299 -27.79 -2.66 -28.64
N PRO A 300 -27.43 -3.70 -29.40
CA PRO A 300 -26.33 -3.62 -30.37
C PRO A 300 -26.55 -2.61 -31.51
N PHE A 301 -27.83 -2.37 -31.91
CA PHE A 301 -28.18 -1.43 -32.97
C PHE A 301 -28.33 0.02 -32.49
N ALA A 302 -28.56 0.23 -31.20
CA ALA A 302 -28.52 1.55 -30.57
C ALA A 302 -27.43 1.48 -29.50
N PRO A 303 -26.15 1.82 -29.75
CA PRO A 303 -25.01 1.43 -28.91
C PRO A 303 -25.22 1.78 -27.45
N ALA A 304 -26.04 0.99 -26.76
CA ALA A 304 -26.41 1.13 -25.37
C ALA A 304 -26.19 -0.19 -24.63
N VAL A 305 -25.54 -0.11 -23.49
CA VAL A 305 -25.29 -1.24 -22.58
C VAL A 305 -25.65 -0.81 -21.18
N HIS A 306 -26.71 -1.40 -20.64
CA HIS A 306 -27.11 -1.23 -19.26
C HIS A 306 -26.98 -2.57 -18.52
N LEU A 307 -26.08 -2.64 -17.57
CA LEU A 307 -25.86 -3.80 -16.71
C LEU A 307 -26.53 -3.57 -15.37
N GLN A 308 -27.36 -4.50 -14.93
CA GLN A 308 -28.01 -4.42 -13.63
C GLN A 308 -27.00 -4.70 -12.52
N GLN A 309 -26.22 -5.76 -12.66
CA GLN A 309 -25.25 -6.12 -11.65
C GLN A 309 -24.04 -6.87 -12.24
N ILE A 310 -22.86 -6.52 -11.77
CA ILE A 310 -21.63 -7.30 -11.95
C ILE A 310 -21.17 -7.75 -10.58
N THR A 311 -20.94 -9.06 -10.40
CA THR A 311 -20.43 -9.62 -9.14
C THR A 311 -19.18 -10.47 -9.41
N LEU A 312 -18.08 -10.10 -8.77
CA LEU A 312 -16.85 -10.88 -8.71
C LEU A 312 -16.75 -11.53 -7.33
N SER A 313 -16.83 -12.84 -7.26
CA SER A 313 -16.77 -13.58 -5.99
C SER A 313 -15.35 -14.06 -5.70
N THR A 314 -14.81 -13.64 -4.60
CA THR A 314 -13.50 -14.05 -4.05
C THR A 314 -12.34 -14.05 -5.08
N PRO A 315 -12.17 -12.97 -5.89
CA PRO A 315 -11.09 -12.93 -6.86
C PRO A 315 -9.73 -12.92 -6.15
N GLN A 316 -8.79 -13.72 -6.64
CA GLN A 316 -7.40 -13.71 -6.22
C GLN A 316 -6.55 -13.12 -7.33
N LEU A 317 -5.89 -12.00 -7.07
CA LEU A 317 -5.13 -11.24 -8.06
C LEU A 317 -3.69 -11.05 -7.61
N VAL A 318 -2.72 -11.30 -8.49
CA VAL A 318 -1.31 -10.99 -8.25
C VAL A 318 -0.88 -9.83 -9.13
N VAL A 319 -0.62 -8.69 -8.51
CA VAL A 319 -0.07 -7.50 -9.16
C VAL A 319 1.43 -7.45 -8.88
N ARG A 320 2.23 -7.46 -9.92
CA ARG A 320 3.69 -7.39 -9.82
C ARG A 320 4.21 -6.17 -10.57
N ARG A 321 5.03 -5.39 -9.91
CA ARG A 321 5.84 -4.33 -10.48
C ARG A 321 7.28 -4.82 -10.54
N ASP A 322 7.86 -4.90 -11.72
CA ASP A 322 9.23 -5.37 -11.92
C ASP A 322 10.27 -4.28 -11.59
N LYS A 323 11.55 -4.64 -11.66
CA LYS A 323 12.68 -3.73 -11.40
C LYS A 323 12.73 -2.51 -12.33
N GLN A 324 12.12 -2.60 -13.52
CA GLN A 324 12.01 -1.53 -14.51
C GLN A 324 10.74 -0.68 -14.30
N GLY A 325 9.95 -0.96 -13.27
CA GLY A 325 8.72 -0.24 -12.95
C GLY A 325 7.49 -0.66 -13.77
N LYS A 326 7.56 -1.71 -14.59
CA LYS A 326 6.43 -2.21 -15.38
C LYS A 326 5.50 -3.05 -14.50
N ILE A 327 4.20 -2.81 -14.65
CA ILE A 327 3.15 -3.59 -13.99
C ILE A 327 2.69 -4.71 -14.92
N ASN A 328 2.66 -5.95 -14.43
CA ASN A 328 2.28 -7.15 -15.20
C ASN A 328 0.88 -7.04 -15.84
N LEU A 329 -0.06 -6.34 -15.22
CA LEU A 329 -1.44 -6.20 -15.73
C LEU A 329 -1.58 -5.22 -16.90
N LEU A 330 -0.67 -4.25 -17.08
CA LEU A 330 -0.78 -3.21 -18.11
C LEU A 330 -0.49 -3.70 -19.53
N ASN A 331 0.14 -4.86 -19.67
CA ASN A 331 0.56 -5.41 -20.97
C ASN A 331 -0.15 -6.72 -21.31
N LEU A 332 -1.33 -6.98 -20.75
CA LEU A 332 -2.07 -8.23 -20.99
C LEU A 332 -2.64 -8.32 -22.41
N VAL A 333 -2.98 -7.21 -23.03
CA VAL A 333 -3.50 -7.15 -24.40
C VAL A 333 -2.58 -6.27 -25.25
N GLN A 334 -2.08 -6.82 -26.35
CA GLN A 334 -1.36 -6.04 -27.34
C GLN A 334 -2.39 -5.39 -28.29
N THR A 335 -2.58 -4.10 -28.13
CA THR A 335 -3.22 -3.30 -29.18
C THR A 335 -2.16 -2.94 -30.21
N ASP A 336 -2.17 -3.61 -31.36
CA ASP A 336 -1.32 -3.25 -32.50
C ASP A 336 -1.68 -1.83 -32.94
N LYS A 337 -0.85 -0.86 -32.50
CA LYS A 337 -0.99 0.55 -32.94
C LYS A 337 -0.95 0.70 -34.49
N LYS A 338 -0.39 -0.28 -35.21
CA LYS A 338 -0.38 -0.31 -36.66
C LYS A 338 -1.75 -0.65 -37.28
N SER A 339 -2.50 -1.60 -36.70
CA SER A 339 -3.84 -1.94 -37.19
C SER A 339 -4.88 -0.86 -36.84
N ALA A 340 -4.72 -0.15 -35.73
CA ALA A 340 -5.57 1.01 -35.43
C ALA A 340 -5.31 2.19 -36.41
N ARG A 341 -4.07 2.32 -36.93
CA ARG A 341 -3.69 3.36 -37.86
C ARG A 341 -4.10 2.98 -39.29
N ALA A 342 -3.96 1.70 -39.70
CA ALA A 342 -4.42 1.19 -40.98
C ALA A 342 -5.97 1.21 -41.09
N ALA A 343 -6.69 0.91 -39.99
CA ALA A 343 -8.15 1.02 -39.95
C ALA A 343 -8.65 2.49 -39.96
N ALA A 344 -7.76 3.45 -39.69
CA ALA A 344 -8.06 4.88 -39.81
C ALA A 344 -7.74 5.44 -41.21
N GLU A 345 -6.82 4.80 -41.95
CA GLU A 345 -6.38 5.24 -43.29
C GLU A 345 -7.24 4.62 -44.42
N ASP A 346 -7.93 3.48 -44.16
CA ASP A 346 -8.77 2.78 -45.19
C ASP A 346 -10.25 3.22 -45.18
N LYS A 347 -10.59 4.40 -44.69
CA LYS A 347 -11.94 4.92 -44.83
C LYS A 347 -12.05 5.77 -46.08
N PRO A 348 -12.86 5.34 -47.09
CA PRO A 348 -13.21 6.21 -48.20
C PRO A 348 -13.92 7.47 -47.66
N ALA A 349 -13.52 8.62 -48.18
CA ALA A 349 -14.12 9.91 -47.90
C ALA A 349 -15.57 9.98 -48.46
N GLY A 350 -16.50 9.48 -47.69
CA GLY A 350 -17.94 9.50 -47.98
C GLY A 350 -18.72 9.50 -46.69
N GLY A 351 -19.32 10.66 -46.35
CA GLY A 351 -20.42 10.82 -45.41
C GLY A 351 -20.25 10.14 -44.05
N ALA A 352 -19.45 10.70 -43.16
CA ALA A 352 -19.39 10.24 -41.78
C ALA A 352 -20.69 10.58 -41.05
N GLU A 353 -21.64 9.65 -40.98
CA GLU A 353 -22.68 9.67 -39.95
C GLU A 353 -21.97 9.73 -38.62
N LYS A 354 -22.22 10.75 -37.79
CA LYS A 354 -21.71 10.89 -36.44
C LYS A 354 -22.15 9.64 -35.65
N LYS A 355 -21.23 8.72 -35.42
CA LYS A 355 -21.51 7.54 -34.58
C LYS A 355 -22.06 8.03 -33.25
N LYS A 356 -23.26 7.57 -32.92
CA LYS A 356 -23.85 7.85 -31.60
C LYS A 356 -22.87 7.38 -30.52
N PRO A 357 -22.61 8.20 -29.48
CA PRO A 357 -21.73 7.79 -28.39
C PRO A 357 -22.31 6.56 -27.69
N LEU A 358 -21.44 5.66 -27.24
CA LEU A 358 -21.83 4.49 -26.45
C LEU A 358 -22.45 4.97 -25.12
N VAL A 359 -23.71 4.61 -24.87
CA VAL A 359 -24.35 4.78 -23.55
C VAL A 359 -24.05 3.54 -22.74
N PHE A 360 -23.29 3.70 -21.66
CA PHE A 360 -22.90 2.60 -20.78
C PHE A 360 -23.22 2.93 -19.33
N SER A 361 -23.92 2.00 -18.65
CA SER A 361 -24.25 2.14 -17.24
C SER A 361 -24.24 0.78 -16.52
N ILE A 362 -23.96 0.84 -15.22
CA ILE A 362 -24.01 -0.31 -14.31
C ILE A 362 -24.72 0.15 -13.04
N ASP A 363 -25.84 -0.50 -12.69
CA ASP A 363 -26.55 -0.15 -11.44
C ASP A 363 -25.71 -0.57 -10.22
N ARG A 364 -25.08 -1.75 -10.26
CA ARG A 364 -24.26 -2.25 -9.16
C ARG A 364 -23.07 -3.10 -9.61
N LEU A 365 -21.88 -2.71 -9.22
CA LEU A 365 -20.67 -3.52 -9.28
C LEU A 365 -20.30 -3.97 -7.87
N LEU A 366 -20.10 -5.26 -7.67
CA LEU A 366 -19.68 -5.85 -6.40
C LEU A 366 -18.45 -6.73 -6.59
N VAL A 367 -17.39 -6.42 -5.87
CA VAL A 367 -16.23 -7.32 -5.67
C VAL A 367 -16.30 -7.82 -4.23
N ASP A 368 -16.58 -9.11 -4.06
CA ASP A 368 -16.72 -9.71 -2.73
C ASP A 368 -15.45 -10.44 -2.33
N LYS A 369 -14.86 -10.04 -1.21
CA LYS A 369 -13.72 -10.69 -0.54
C LYS A 369 -12.54 -10.99 -1.47
N ALA A 370 -12.12 -10.02 -2.28
CA ALA A 370 -10.93 -10.15 -3.10
C ALA A 370 -9.67 -10.36 -2.24
N ASP A 371 -8.75 -11.14 -2.77
CA ASP A 371 -7.40 -11.36 -2.25
C ASP A 371 -6.39 -10.82 -3.27
N ILE A 372 -5.83 -9.65 -3.01
CA ILE A 372 -4.86 -9.03 -3.91
C ILE A 372 -3.48 -9.07 -3.26
N THR A 373 -2.55 -9.72 -3.92
CA THR A 373 -1.13 -9.68 -3.56
C THR A 373 -0.40 -8.71 -4.48
N PHE A 374 0.13 -7.64 -3.91
CA PHE A 374 1.00 -6.70 -4.60
C PHE A 374 2.46 -7.01 -4.30
N ILE A 375 3.27 -7.18 -5.33
CA ILE A 375 4.71 -7.45 -5.25
C ILE A 375 5.42 -6.33 -6.01
N ASP A 376 6.20 -5.52 -5.29
CA ASP A 376 7.02 -4.47 -5.87
C ASP A 376 8.50 -4.86 -5.78
N GLU A 377 9.11 -5.11 -6.93
CA GLU A 377 10.54 -5.49 -7.04
C GLU A 377 11.43 -4.28 -7.37
N GLN A 378 10.86 -3.09 -7.52
CA GLN A 378 11.63 -1.88 -7.84
C GLN A 378 12.49 -1.37 -6.68
N PRO A 379 12.01 -1.35 -5.40
CA PRO A 379 12.87 -1.00 -4.28
C PRO A 379 14.03 -1.99 -4.09
N ALA A 380 15.14 -1.54 -3.49
CA ALA A 380 16.31 -2.39 -3.21
C ALA A 380 15.96 -3.66 -2.41
N GLN A 381 14.98 -3.56 -1.52
CA GLN A 381 14.33 -4.71 -0.89
C GLN A 381 12.91 -4.82 -1.41
N PRO A 382 12.54 -5.94 -2.08
CA PRO A 382 11.20 -6.14 -2.60
C PRO A 382 10.13 -6.01 -1.52
N VAL A 383 9.05 -5.32 -1.86
CA VAL A 383 7.89 -5.13 -0.98
C VAL A 383 6.77 -6.07 -1.41
N ARG A 384 6.20 -6.77 -0.45
CA ARG A 384 5.01 -7.60 -0.67
C ARG A 384 3.90 -7.15 0.26
N LEU A 385 2.78 -6.73 -0.32
CA LEU A 385 1.59 -6.29 0.41
C LEU A 385 0.42 -7.23 0.08
N SER A 386 -0.34 -7.60 1.10
CA SER A 386 -1.57 -8.39 0.96
C SER A 386 -2.78 -7.51 1.27
N LEU A 387 -3.67 -7.35 0.31
CA LEU A 387 -4.96 -6.68 0.47
C LEU A 387 -6.06 -7.75 0.49
N SER A 388 -6.40 -8.24 1.67
CA SER A 388 -7.32 -9.37 1.86
C SER A 388 -7.93 -9.39 3.27
N PRO A 389 -9.27 -9.47 3.41
CA PRO A 389 -10.25 -9.36 2.34
C PRO A 389 -10.41 -7.93 1.81
N LEU A 390 -10.70 -7.79 0.50
CA LEU A 390 -11.13 -6.53 -0.11
C LEU A 390 -12.55 -6.66 -0.61
N THR A 391 -13.42 -5.76 -0.22
CA THR A 391 -14.78 -5.64 -0.74
C THR A 391 -14.93 -4.28 -1.40
N LEU A 392 -15.46 -4.26 -2.62
CA LEU A 392 -15.73 -3.05 -3.39
C LEU A 392 -17.16 -3.08 -3.90
N GLY A 393 -17.94 -2.09 -3.53
CA GLY A 393 -19.24 -1.79 -4.11
C GLY A 393 -19.18 -0.48 -4.90
N VAL A 394 -19.74 -0.47 -6.10
CA VAL A 394 -19.99 0.74 -6.88
C VAL A 394 -21.44 0.72 -7.31
N SER A 395 -22.17 1.79 -7.04
CA SER A 395 -23.58 1.91 -7.39
C SER A 395 -23.82 3.11 -8.32
N GLY A 396 -24.67 2.95 -9.34
CA GLY A 396 -25.05 4.02 -10.25
C GLY A 396 -23.93 4.47 -11.21
N PHE A 397 -23.02 3.59 -11.60
CA PHE A 397 -21.93 3.95 -12.51
C PHE A 397 -22.41 4.22 -13.93
N SER A 398 -21.98 5.33 -14.51
CA SER A 398 -22.28 5.72 -15.88
C SER A 398 -21.08 6.41 -16.53
N LEU A 399 -20.99 6.28 -17.87
CA LEU A 399 -20.02 7.03 -18.68
C LEU A 399 -20.61 8.35 -19.20
N GLN A 400 -21.82 8.70 -18.86
CA GLN A 400 -22.42 9.95 -19.29
C GLN A 400 -21.84 11.13 -18.51
N LYS A 401 -21.68 12.24 -19.21
CA LYS A 401 -21.13 13.47 -18.64
C LYS A 401 -22.05 14.04 -17.56
N GLY A 402 -21.48 14.31 -16.40
CA GLY A 402 -22.16 14.86 -15.23
C GLY A 402 -22.73 13.82 -14.29
N ASP A 403 -22.73 12.52 -14.66
CA ASP A 403 -23.20 11.47 -13.77
C ASP A 403 -22.17 11.18 -12.66
N SER A 404 -22.69 10.75 -11.52
CA SER A 404 -21.88 10.31 -10.39
C SER A 404 -22.32 8.94 -9.90
N ALA A 405 -21.35 8.15 -9.47
CA ALA A 405 -21.53 6.84 -8.84
C ALA A 405 -21.12 6.89 -7.38
N ASP A 406 -21.69 6.00 -6.56
CA ASP A 406 -21.30 5.84 -5.16
C ASP A 406 -20.32 4.68 -5.00
N LEU A 407 -19.17 4.96 -4.38
CA LEU A 407 -18.13 4.00 -3.99
C LEU A 407 -18.34 3.54 -2.55
N ASP A 408 -18.21 2.25 -2.29
CA ASP A 408 -18.05 1.64 -0.96
C ASP A 408 -16.89 0.64 -1.01
N LEU A 409 -15.72 1.05 -0.55
CA LEU A 409 -14.51 0.24 -0.49
C LEU A 409 -14.18 -0.09 0.95
N ALA A 410 -13.93 -1.35 1.25
CA ALA A 410 -13.35 -1.80 2.51
C ALA A 410 -12.28 -2.86 2.24
N LEU A 411 -11.13 -2.74 2.88
CA LEU A 411 -10.04 -3.71 2.74
C LEU A 411 -9.21 -3.85 4.02
N VAL A 412 -8.55 -4.97 4.13
CA VAL A 412 -7.54 -5.22 5.17
C VAL A 412 -6.18 -5.38 4.49
N LEU A 413 -5.21 -4.51 4.85
CA LEU A 413 -3.84 -4.58 4.36
C LEU A 413 -2.97 -5.31 5.39
N ASP A 414 -2.21 -6.31 4.93
CA ASP A 414 -1.27 -7.13 5.73
C ASP A 414 -1.89 -7.68 7.02
N LYS A 415 -3.17 -8.05 7.00
CA LYS A 415 -3.97 -8.58 8.12
C LYS A 415 -4.06 -7.65 9.35
N LYS A 416 -3.60 -6.40 9.25
CA LYS A 416 -3.47 -5.47 10.38
C LYS A 416 -4.13 -4.13 10.17
N THR A 417 -4.09 -3.60 8.95
CA THR A 417 -4.60 -2.28 8.61
C THR A 417 -5.99 -2.40 8.02
N ASN A 418 -6.96 -1.76 8.63
CA ASN A 418 -8.29 -1.61 8.02
C ASN A 418 -8.34 -0.28 7.27
N LEU A 419 -8.78 -0.31 6.03
CA LEU A 419 -9.00 0.86 5.20
C LEU A 419 -10.39 0.82 4.62
N SER A 420 -11.10 1.94 4.69
CA SER A 420 -12.36 2.12 3.99
C SER A 420 -12.43 3.49 3.30
N ALA A 421 -13.14 3.54 2.18
CA ALA A 421 -13.42 4.76 1.43
C ALA A 421 -14.85 4.70 0.93
N LYS A 422 -15.68 5.72 1.23
CA LYS A 422 -17.08 5.77 0.86
C LYS A 422 -17.48 7.16 0.36
N GLY A 423 -18.28 7.20 -0.69
CA GLY A 423 -18.86 8.43 -1.19
C GLY A 423 -18.95 8.51 -2.71
N PRO A 424 -19.46 9.63 -3.22
CA PRO A 424 -19.67 9.83 -4.65
C PRO A 424 -18.36 10.07 -5.41
N PHE A 425 -18.32 9.60 -6.66
CA PHE A 425 -17.28 9.92 -7.64
C PHE A 425 -17.86 10.01 -9.05
N GLY A 426 -17.29 10.87 -9.88
CA GLY A 426 -17.64 11.03 -11.30
C GLY A 426 -16.40 10.91 -12.15
N ILE A 427 -16.58 10.52 -13.43
CA ILE A 427 -15.49 10.34 -14.38
C ILE A 427 -15.36 11.55 -15.31
N ASP A 428 -16.47 12.12 -15.73
CA ASP A 428 -16.50 13.29 -16.63
C ASP A 428 -17.51 14.35 -16.13
N PRO A 429 -17.03 15.45 -15.50
CA PRO A 429 -15.65 15.74 -15.10
C PRO A 429 -15.16 14.82 -13.96
N LEU A 430 -13.87 14.52 -13.93
CA LEU A 430 -13.29 13.72 -12.85
C LEU A 430 -13.47 14.43 -11.51
N ALA A 431 -14.27 13.83 -10.64
CA ALA A 431 -14.59 14.36 -9.31
C ALA A 431 -14.76 13.22 -8.32
N ALA A 432 -14.45 13.47 -7.05
CA ALA A 432 -14.72 12.52 -5.97
C ALA A 432 -14.88 13.26 -4.64
N ASP A 433 -15.71 12.72 -3.76
CA ASP A 433 -15.87 13.23 -2.39
C ASP A 433 -16.00 12.05 -1.42
N LEU A 434 -14.87 11.53 -0.97
CA LEU A 434 -14.78 10.25 -0.27
C LEU A 434 -14.51 10.45 1.22
N ALA A 435 -15.32 9.83 2.06
CA ALA A 435 -15.03 9.62 3.47
C ALA A 435 -14.01 8.49 3.58
N LEU A 436 -12.85 8.79 4.14
CA LEU A 436 -11.74 7.87 4.34
C LEU A 436 -11.60 7.51 5.81
N ASP A 437 -11.43 6.22 6.11
CA ASP A 437 -11.08 5.73 7.45
C ASP A 437 -9.95 4.71 7.31
N VAL A 438 -8.80 5.02 7.89
CA VAL A 438 -7.61 4.18 7.90
C VAL A 438 -7.23 3.91 9.34
N LYS A 439 -7.19 2.65 9.73
CA LYS A 439 -6.84 2.21 11.08
C LYS A 439 -5.62 1.31 11.05
N ASN A 440 -4.63 1.68 11.82
CA ASN A 440 -3.42 0.88 12.07
C ASN A 440 -2.58 0.62 10.81
N LEU A 441 -2.39 1.65 9.96
CA LEU A 441 -1.49 1.54 8.82
C LEU A 441 -0.03 1.49 9.29
N THR A 442 0.59 0.33 9.20
CA THR A 442 1.93 0.08 9.69
C THR A 442 2.97 0.80 8.84
N ILE A 443 3.67 1.79 9.42
CA ILE A 443 4.68 2.61 8.70
C ILE A 443 5.81 1.74 8.17
N ARG A 444 6.20 0.72 8.94
CA ARG A 444 7.28 -0.19 8.60
C ARG A 444 7.08 -0.94 7.28
N SER A 445 5.85 -1.29 6.91
CA SER A 445 5.56 -1.94 5.62
C SER A 445 6.04 -1.11 4.42
N PHE A 446 6.29 0.17 4.63
CA PHE A 446 6.74 1.12 3.61
C PHE A 446 8.20 1.55 3.75
N GLN A 447 8.98 0.95 4.67
CA GLN A 447 10.38 1.31 4.90
C GLN A 447 11.23 1.26 3.63
N SER A 448 11.00 0.31 2.74
CA SER A 448 11.74 0.15 1.48
C SER A 448 11.53 1.31 0.48
N TYR A 449 10.51 2.14 0.68
CA TYR A 449 10.24 3.33 -0.14
C TYR A 449 10.88 4.61 0.42
N PHE A 450 11.51 4.54 1.61
CA PHE A 450 12.17 5.69 2.17
C PHE A 450 13.44 6.01 1.37
N PRO A 451 13.77 7.30 1.20
CA PRO A 451 14.99 7.68 0.52
C PRO A 451 16.23 7.02 1.18
N GLU A 452 17.17 6.56 0.38
CA GLU A 452 18.43 5.98 0.88
C GLU A 452 19.26 6.96 1.71
N THR A 453 19.06 8.25 1.50
CA THR A 453 19.68 9.33 2.31
C THR A 453 19.19 9.31 3.75
N LEU A 454 18.00 8.75 4.03
CA LEU A 454 17.44 8.67 5.37
C LEU A 454 18.02 7.49 6.14
N GLN A 455 18.98 7.79 7.01
CA GLN A 455 19.72 6.78 7.78
C GLN A 455 19.03 6.41 9.09
N MET A 456 17.73 6.09 9.02
CA MET A 456 16.96 5.56 10.16
C MET A 456 16.10 4.36 9.79
N ASP A 457 15.89 3.45 10.73
CA ASP A 457 14.99 2.32 10.62
C ASP A 457 13.76 2.53 11.51
N VAL A 458 12.56 2.42 10.91
CA VAL A 458 11.31 2.43 11.68
C VAL A 458 11.05 1.02 12.20
N THR A 459 11.11 0.84 13.51
CA THR A 459 10.89 -0.47 14.14
C THR A 459 9.42 -0.73 14.42
N ARG A 460 8.67 0.30 14.75
CA ARG A 460 7.22 0.28 14.93
C ARG A 460 6.63 1.66 14.68
N GLY A 461 5.33 1.70 14.50
CA GLY A 461 4.56 2.92 14.28
C GLY A 461 3.38 2.64 13.37
N ALA A 462 2.24 3.23 13.69
CA ALA A 462 1.02 3.07 12.92
C ALA A 462 0.31 4.40 12.70
N ILE A 463 -0.22 4.57 11.49
CA ILE A 463 -1.02 5.73 11.09
C ILE A 463 -2.50 5.38 11.22
N PHE A 464 -3.24 6.32 11.79
CA PHE A 464 -4.70 6.33 11.87
C PHE A 464 -5.19 7.64 11.28
N THR A 465 -6.17 7.59 10.40
CA THR A 465 -6.77 8.81 9.87
C THR A 465 -8.25 8.57 9.57
N ALA A 466 -9.08 9.55 9.90
CA ALA A 466 -10.48 9.59 9.55
C ALA A 466 -10.81 11.00 9.06
N GLY A 467 -11.37 11.07 7.85
CA GLY A 467 -11.63 12.36 7.24
C GLY A 467 -12.31 12.24 5.88
N ARG A 468 -12.37 13.35 5.18
CA ARG A 468 -12.98 13.47 3.85
C ARG A 468 -11.94 13.97 2.86
N CYS A 469 -11.82 13.28 1.73
CA CYS A 469 -10.97 13.64 0.61
C CYS A 469 -11.82 14.02 -0.57
N SER A 470 -11.73 15.25 -1.04
CA SER A 470 -12.41 15.71 -2.26
C SER A 470 -11.39 15.97 -3.37
N LEU A 471 -11.75 15.53 -4.57
CA LEU A 471 -11.05 15.76 -5.82
C LEU A 471 -12.01 16.45 -6.78
N ALA A 472 -11.57 17.49 -7.43
CA ALA A 472 -12.29 18.13 -8.53
C ALA A 472 -11.29 18.66 -9.57
N MET A 473 -11.71 18.85 -10.80
CA MET A 473 -10.90 19.52 -11.82
C MET A 473 -11.25 21.00 -11.84
N ASP A 474 -10.23 21.89 -11.95
CA ASP A 474 -10.47 23.32 -12.14
C ASP A 474 -10.78 23.65 -13.61
N GLU A 475 -11.07 24.92 -13.92
CA GLU A 475 -11.36 25.41 -15.27
C GLU A 475 -10.22 25.17 -16.29
N GLN A 476 -9.00 24.96 -15.81
CA GLN A 476 -7.81 24.65 -16.60
C GLN A 476 -7.52 23.14 -16.68
N ASN A 477 -8.47 22.32 -16.23
CA ASN A 477 -8.35 20.84 -16.16
C ASN A 477 -7.15 20.36 -15.30
N LYS A 478 -6.82 21.13 -14.22
CA LYS A 478 -5.83 20.74 -13.22
C LYS A 478 -6.54 20.16 -12.00
N PRO A 479 -5.98 19.13 -11.37
CA PRO A 479 -6.60 18.55 -10.19
C PRO A 479 -6.53 19.49 -8.99
N ARG A 480 -7.67 19.68 -8.33
CA ARG A 480 -7.82 20.34 -7.05
C ARG A 480 -8.17 19.27 -6.02
N VAL A 481 -7.27 19.06 -5.07
CA VAL A 481 -7.46 18.04 -4.02
C VAL A 481 -7.58 18.74 -2.67
N LYS A 482 -8.53 18.30 -1.84
CA LYS A 482 -8.67 18.78 -0.47
C LYS A 482 -8.92 17.59 0.45
N TYR A 483 -8.17 17.53 1.52
CA TYR A 483 -8.41 16.60 2.64
C TYR A 483 -8.84 17.38 3.88
N THR A 484 -9.85 16.88 4.58
CA THR A 484 -10.27 17.40 5.89
C THR A 484 -10.52 16.24 6.84
N GLY A 485 -9.89 16.26 8.02
CA GLY A 485 -10.03 15.14 8.95
C GLY A 485 -9.06 15.23 10.13
N ASN A 486 -8.85 14.09 10.74
CA ASN A 486 -7.86 13.92 11.81
C ASN A 486 -6.82 12.88 11.36
N LEU A 487 -5.57 13.10 11.73
CA LEU A 487 -4.46 12.18 11.49
C LEU A 487 -3.77 11.90 12.83
N SER A 488 -3.44 10.65 13.11
CA SER A 488 -2.68 10.24 14.29
C SER A 488 -1.60 9.25 13.90
N ILE A 489 -0.38 9.47 14.39
CA ILE A 489 0.72 8.52 14.29
C ILE A 489 1.00 8.01 15.70
N ARG A 490 0.80 6.72 15.93
CA ARG A 490 0.88 6.11 17.26
C ARG A 490 2.06 5.16 17.37
N ASP A 491 2.62 5.08 18.57
CA ASP A 491 3.67 4.15 18.97
C ASP A 491 4.87 4.13 18.00
N LEU A 492 5.27 5.32 17.51
CA LEU A 492 6.45 5.41 16.68
C LEU A 492 7.70 5.09 17.47
N ALA A 493 8.56 4.27 16.92
CA ALA A 493 9.93 4.06 17.39
C ALA A 493 10.87 3.87 16.21
N THR A 494 11.98 4.59 16.27
CA THR A 494 13.02 4.57 15.24
C THR A 494 14.38 4.30 15.83
N LEU A 495 15.24 3.68 15.05
CA LEU A 495 16.66 3.48 15.36
C LEU A 495 17.53 4.21 14.34
N ASP A 496 18.62 4.74 14.80
CA ASP A 496 19.74 5.16 13.96
C ASP A 496 20.37 3.92 13.30
N LYS A 497 20.51 3.93 11.98
CA LYS A 497 21.09 2.80 11.22
C LYS A 497 22.55 2.54 11.56
N ALA A 498 23.32 3.59 11.87
CA ALA A 498 24.77 3.48 12.09
C ALA A 498 25.11 2.79 13.42
N GLN A 499 24.38 3.16 14.47
CA GLN A 499 24.69 2.70 15.84
C GLN A 499 23.62 1.81 16.45
N ALA A 500 22.47 1.64 15.79
CA ALA A 500 21.29 0.92 16.26
C ALA A 500 20.79 1.42 17.64
N HIS A 501 21.02 2.70 17.94
CA HIS A 501 20.46 3.34 19.12
C HIS A 501 19.07 3.90 18.82
N ASP A 502 18.25 4.01 19.89
CA ASP A 502 17.01 4.76 19.82
C ASP A 502 17.27 6.20 19.36
N PHE A 503 16.48 6.65 18.37
CA PHE A 503 16.63 8.00 17.82
C PHE A 503 15.42 8.86 18.14
N LEU A 504 14.24 8.48 17.64
CA LEU A 504 13.01 9.22 17.80
C LEU A 504 11.88 8.26 18.15
N LYS A 505 11.13 8.56 19.21
CA LYS A 505 9.98 7.78 19.66
C LYS A 505 8.88 8.71 20.12
N TRP A 506 7.64 8.27 20.02
CA TRP A 506 6.52 8.86 20.72
C TRP A 506 5.38 7.86 20.86
N LYS A 507 4.54 8.08 21.86
CA LYS A 507 3.32 7.32 22.05
C LYS A 507 2.26 7.77 21.06
N GLN A 508 2.11 9.09 20.88
CA GLN A 508 1.08 9.63 20.02
C GLN A 508 1.46 11.01 19.47
N LEU A 509 1.32 11.17 18.16
CA LEU A 509 1.36 12.44 17.44
C LEU A 509 0.03 12.61 16.72
N ASN A 510 -0.78 13.61 17.13
CA ASN A 510 -2.09 13.85 16.55
C ASN A 510 -2.14 15.19 15.83
N PHE A 511 -2.86 15.20 14.72
CA PHE A 511 -3.24 16.38 13.95
C PHE A 511 -4.77 16.46 13.96
N GLN A 512 -5.32 17.37 14.75
CA GLN A 512 -6.75 17.55 14.91
C GLN A 512 -7.27 18.63 13.95
N SER A 513 -8.41 18.34 13.30
CA SER A 513 -9.03 19.23 12.32
C SER A 513 -8.01 19.70 11.26
N LEU A 514 -7.27 18.73 10.71
CA LEU A 514 -6.37 18.95 9.59
C LEU A 514 -7.18 19.24 8.34
N ALA A 515 -6.91 20.37 7.69
CA ALA A 515 -7.37 20.69 6.35
C ALA A 515 -6.13 20.97 5.49
N ALA A 516 -5.93 20.17 4.46
CA ALA A 516 -4.83 20.33 3.53
C ALA A 516 -5.35 20.32 2.10
N GLY A 517 -4.78 21.17 1.25
CA GLY A 517 -5.19 21.25 -0.14
C GLY A 517 -4.02 21.39 -1.09
N TYR A 518 -4.27 20.93 -2.31
CA TYR A 518 -3.40 21.13 -3.47
C TYR A 518 -4.18 21.88 -4.54
N ASN A 519 -3.59 22.92 -5.07
CA ASN A 519 -4.19 23.83 -6.04
C ASN A 519 -5.47 24.54 -5.51
N PRO A 520 -5.32 25.52 -4.54
CA PRO A 520 -4.07 26.06 -4.00
C PRO A 520 -3.43 25.18 -2.91
N LEU A 521 -2.11 25.34 -2.72
CA LEU A 521 -1.40 24.64 -1.65
C LEU A 521 -1.62 25.37 -0.32
N PHE A 522 -2.32 24.69 0.61
CA PHE A 522 -2.52 25.19 1.97
C PHE A 522 -2.54 24.05 2.99
N VAL A 523 -2.21 24.37 4.23
CA VAL A 523 -2.32 23.46 5.38
C VAL A 523 -2.86 24.24 6.58
N THR A 524 -4.01 23.83 7.09
CA THR A 524 -4.60 24.38 8.31
C THR A 524 -4.81 23.26 9.31
N ILE A 525 -4.30 23.43 10.53
CA ILE A 525 -4.42 22.45 11.61
C ILE A 525 -4.87 23.19 12.85
N ARG A 526 -5.93 22.71 13.50
CA ARG A 526 -6.37 23.30 14.77
C ARG A 526 -5.39 23.02 15.88
N GLU A 527 -5.01 21.76 16.06
CA GLU A 527 -4.07 21.34 17.08
C GLU A 527 -3.18 20.20 16.61
N ILE A 528 -1.89 20.32 16.90
CA ILE A 528 -0.93 19.22 16.85
C ILE A 528 -0.59 18.86 18.29
N SER A 529 -0.75 17.60 18.69
CA SER A 529 -0.34 17.14 20.03
C SER A 529 0.68 16.01 19.93
N LEU A 530 1.81 16.18 20.61
CA LEU A 530 2.88 15.19 20.71
C LEU A 530 2.99 14.71 22.15
N VAL A 531 2.77 13.43 22.38
CA VAL A 531 2.64 12.81 23.70
C VAL A 531 3.71 11.75 23.92
N ASP A 532 4.35 11.79 25.08
CA ASP A 532 5.38 10.85 25.53
C ASP A 532 6.46 10.65 24.46
N PHE A 533 7.05 11.75 24.03
CA PHE A 533 8.08 11.70 23.00
C PHE A 533 9.48 11.59 23.61
N PHE A 534 10.33 10.92 22.85
CA PHE A 534 11.77 10.79 23.10
C PHE A 534 12.53 11.17 21.85
N ALA A 535 13.58 11.99 22.03
CA ALA A 535 14.53 12.31 20.97
C ALA A 535 15.96 12.20 21.50
N LYS A 536 16.87 11.61 20.72
CA LYS A 536 18.29 11.54 21.04
C LYS A 536 19.09 12.42 20.10
N ILE A 537 19.81 13.40 20.67
CA ILE A 537 20.67 14.33 19.94
C ILE A 537 22.10 14.08 20.37
N VAL A 538 22.99 13.79 19.43
CA VAL A 538 24.39 13.51 19.71
C VAL A 538 25.26 14.41 18.84
N ILE A 539 26.19 15.14 19.47
CA ILE A 539 27.32 15.76 18.77
C ILE A 539 28.43 14.73 18.70
N ASN A 540 28.84 14.36 17.47
CA ASN A 540 29.90 13.39 17.23
C ASN A 540 31.29 13.99 17.47
N PRO A 541 32.35 13.18 17.62
CA PRO A 541 33.71 13.67 17.86
C PRO A 541 34.25 14.65 16.78
N GLY A 542 33.70 14.64 15.59
CA GLY A 542 34.04 15.55 14.50
C GLY A 542 33.23 16.86 14.49
N GLY A 543 32.38 17.11 15.49
CA GLY A 543 31.54 18.31 15.60
C GLY A 543 30.24 18.27 14.82
N GLY A 544 30.00 17.27 13.98
CA GLY A 544 28.71 17.03 13.32
C GLY A 544 27.67 16.40 14.25
N THR A 545 26.39 16.52 13.93
CA THR A 545 25.31 15.92 14.73
C THR A 545 24.77 14.66 14.10
N ASN A 546 24.27 13.72 14.93
CA ASN A 546 23.56 12.54 14.44
C ASN A 546 22.34 12.91 13.57
N LEU A 547 21.74 14.06 13.78
CA LEU A 547 20.66 14.59 12.94
C LEU A 547 21.14 14.83 11.49
N GLN A 548 22.33 15.43 11.32
CA GLN A 548 22.92 15.66 10.00
C GLN A 548 23.22 14.33 9.29
N ASP A 549 23.72 13.34 10.03
CA ASP A 549 24.03 12.01 9.51
C ASP A 549 22.75 11.26 9.09
N ILE A 550 21.71 11.33 9.93
CA ILE A 550 20.42 10.64 9.69
C ILE A 550 19.67 11.27 8.51
N PHE A 551 19.70 12.59 8.36
CA PHE A 551 18.99 13.29 7.27
C PHE A 551 19.85 13.55 6.03
N GLY A 552 21.10 13.06 5.99
CA GLY A 552 21.93 13.09 4.80
C GLY A 552 22.53 14.47 4.45
N ALA A 553 22.55 15.41 5.39
CA ALA A 553 23.10 16.76 5.16
C ALA A 553 24.66 16.78 5.11
N SER A 554 25.32 15.71 5.58
CA SER A 554 26.78 15.64 5.75
C SER A 554 27.58 15.42 4.45
N LYS A 555 26.96 15.22 3.30
CA LYS A 555 27.66 14.91 2.04
C LYS A 555 27.87 16.07 1.08
N LYS A 556 27.61 17.29 1.48
CA LYS A 556 27.73 18.47 0.59
C LYS A 556 28.86 19.44 0.89
N GLU A 557 29.82 19.10 1.76
CA GLU A 557 30.98 19.97 1.96
C GLU A 557 32.27 19.13 2.11
N ALA A 558 33.05 19.09 1.06
CA ALA A 558 34.50 19.15 0.98
C ALA A 558 34.97 18.80 -0.44
N ALA A 559 34.71 19.66 -1.39
CA ALA A 559 35.63 19.80 -2.51
C ALA A 559 36.60 20.96 -2.15
N PRO A 560 37.93 20.78 -2.26
CA PRO A 560 38.87 21.86 -2.03
C PRO A 560 38.62 22.95 -3.10
N ALA A 561 38.55 24.17 -2.69
CA ALA A 561 38.51 25.32 -3.59
C ALA A 561 39.83 25.35 -4.36
N ASP A 562 39.86 24.77 -5.53
CA ASP A 562 40.91 25.01 -6.50
C ASP A 562 40.58 26.34 -7.22
N LYS A 563 41.54 27.24 -7.20
CA LYS A 563 41.47 28.52 -7.85
C LYS A 563 41.51 28.31 -9.35
N SER A 564 40.41 28.49 -10.05
CA SER A 564 40.42 28.66 -11.49
C SER A 564 39.28 29.58 -11.95
N GLU A 565 39.66 30.62 -12.64
CA GLU A 565 39.02 31.54 -13.55
C GLU A 565 37.48 31.76 -13.52
N PRO A 566 37.01 33.02 -13.69
CA PRO A 566 35.60 33.33 -13.71
C PRO A 566 34.94 32.75 -14.96
N ALA A 567 34.00 31.82 -14.74
CA ALA A 567 33.10 31.29 -15.77
C ALA A 567 32.15 32.38 -16.30
N PRO A 568 31.79 32.35 -17.59
CA PRO A 568 30.86 33.31 -18.19
C PRO A 568 29.47 33.23 -17.52
N PRO A 569 28.69 34.32 -17.53
CA PRO A 569 27.40 34.37 -16.86
C PRO A 569 26.45 33.34 -17.47
N PRO A 570 25.69 32.56 -16.64
CA PRO A 570 24.74 31.58 -17.12
C PRO A 570 23.65 32.30 -17.92
N ALA A 571 23.35 31.75 -19.12
CA ALA A 571 22.22 32.18 -19.92
C ALA A 571 20.95 32.11 -19.08
N ALA A 572 20.10 33.14 -19.21
CA ALA A 572 18.84 33.25 -18.50
C ALA A 572 18.00 31.96 -18.61
N GLU A 573 17.99 31.15 -17.58
CA GLU A 573 16.97 30.10 -17.41
C GLU A 573 15.62 30.83 -17.36
N THR A 574 14.75 30.49 -18.29
CA THR A 574 13.35 30.90 -18.29
C THR A 574 12.75 30.60 -16.93
N ALA A 575 12.38 31.63 -16.21
CA ALA A 575 11.79 31.60 -14.89
C ALA A 575 10.57 30.67 -14.92
N LYS A 576 10.69 29.50 -14.28
CA LYS A 576 9.51 28.66 -13.95
C LYS A 576 8.56 29.55 -13.16
N PRO A 577 7.24 29.51 -13.41
CA PRO A 577 6.28 30.31 -12.66
C PRO A 577 6.46 30.02 -11.17
N GLN A 578 6.82 31.04 -10.40
CA GLN A 578 6.95 31.00 -8.95
C GLN A 578 5.58 30.62 -8.39
N GLN A 579 5.44 29.38 -7.93
CA GLN A 579 4.26 28.99 -7.16
C GLN A 579 4.25 29.85 -5.89
N ALA A 580 3.08 30.42 -5.58
CA ALA A 580 2.89 31.15 -4.35
C ALA A 580 3.28 30.28 -3.14
N PRO A 581 3.94 30.85 -2.13
CA PRO A 581 4.31 30.08 -0.94
C PRO A 581 3.06 29.47 -0.27
N PRO A 582 3.19 28.29 0.34
CA PRO A 582 2.05 27.60 0.96
C PRO A 582 1.48 28.41 2.13
N ASP A 583 0.15 28.53 2.19
CA ASP A 583 -0.53 29.14 3.36
C ASP A 583 -0.63 28.07 4.47
N ILE A 584 0.20 28.22 5.51
CA ILE A 584 0.27 27.32 6.66
C ILE A 584 -0.29 28.03 7.88
N LYS A 585 -1.28 27.39 8.54
CA LYS A 585 -1.89 27.87 9.78
C LYS A 585 -2.00 26.70 10.78
N ILE A 586 -1.37 26.86 11.95
CA ILE A 586 -1.45 25.89 13.05
C ILE A 586 -1.92 26.64 14.29
N GLY A 587 -3.12 26.32 14.77
CA GLY A 587 -3.71 26.97 15.92
C GLY A 587 -2.89 26.74 17.17
N GLN A 588 -2.56 25.47 17.46
CA GLN A 588 -1.77 25.09 18.62
C GLN A 588 -0.89 23.88 18.33
N VAL A 589 0.33 23.88 18.84
CA VAL A 589 1.18 22.69 19.02
C VAL A 589 1.32 22.43 20.52
N ARG A 590 0.91 21.25 20.98
CA ARG A 590 0.94 20.82 22.36
C ARG A 590 1.97 19.71 22.56
N PHE A 591 2.78 19.84 23.58
CA PHE A 591 3.76 18.85 24.02
C PHE A 591 3.36 18.29 25.38
N ALA A 592 3.49 16.99 25.59
CA ALA A 592 3.18 16.33 26.86
C ALA A 592 4.14 15.14 27.12
N GLY A 593 4.87 15.18 28.23
CA GLY A 593 5.73 14.07 28.68
C GLY A 593 6.97 13.84 27.80
N GLY A 594 7.56 14.89 27.23
CA GLY A 594 8.73 14.77 26.38
C GLY A 594 10.02 14.48 27.12
N THR A 595 10.89 13.68 26.52
CA THR A 595 12.26 13.42 26.94
C THR A 595 13.21 13.70 25.79
N VAL A 596 14.28 14.47 26.06
CA VAL A 596 15.35 14.70 25.08
C VAL A 596 16.69 14.35 25.71
N ASP A 597 17.34 13.33 25.18
CA ASP A 597 18.70 12.93 25.54
C ASP A 597 19.69 13.69 24.66
N PHE A 598 20.50 14.53 25.29
CA PHE A 598 21.59 15.23 24.62
C PHE A 598 22.93 14.65 25.07
N ALA A 599 23.82 14.38 24.13
CA ALA A 599 25.18 13.95 24.38
C ALA A 599 26.17 14.70 23.47
N ASP A 600 27.22 15.29 24.07
CA ASP A 600 28.35 15.87 23.35
C ASP A 600 29.56 14.96 23.48
N ARG A 601 29.92 14.25 22.41
CA ARG A 601 31.08 13.38 22.31
C ARG A 601 32.31 14.07 21.70
N ASN A 602 32.13 15.35 21.27
CA ASN A 602 33.25 16.16 20.77
C ASN A 602 34.11 16.70 21.93
N ILE A 603 33.58 16.69 23.15
CA ILE A 603 34.31 17.07 24.36
C ILE A 603 34.73 15.83 25.15
N LYS A 604 35.88 15.90 25.79
CA LYS A 604 36.42 14.81 26.64
C LYS A 604 36.66 15.31 28.07
N PRO A 605 36.21 14.55 29.08
CA PRO A 605 35.26 13.42 29.01
C PRO A 605 33.91 13.84 28.43
N ASN A 606 33.14 12.90 27.83
CA ASN A 606 31.88 13.21 27.17
C ASN A 606 30.90 13.88 28.12
N TYR A 607 30.14 14.84 27.60
CA TYR A 607 29.03 15.45 28.32
C TYR A 607 27.70 14.83 27.88
N ALA A 608 26.81 14.56 28.83
CA ALA A 608 25.46 14.13 28.53
C ALA A 608 24.48 14.74 29.55
N VAL A 609 23.28 15.06 29.08
CA VAL A 609 22.19 15.56 29.89
C VAL A 609 20.86 15.18 29.28
N THR A 610 19.90 14.84 30.13
CA THR A 610 18.54 14.51 29.72
C THR A 610 17.58 15.62 30.16
N MET A 611 16.79 16.12 29.22
CA MET A 611 15.63 16.95 29.51
C MET A 611 14.41 16.06 29.68
N LEU A 612 13.73 16.17 30.79
CA LEU A 612 12.60 15.33 31.20
C LEU A 612 11.31 16.12 31.29
N ASN A 613 10.19 15.44 31.12
CA ASN A 613 8.85 15.98 31.35
C ASN A 613 8.58 17.27 30.57
N LEU A 614 9.13 17.37 29.35
CA LEU A 614 8.89 18.53 28.48
C LEU A 614 7.41 18.61 28.14
N THR A 615 6.76 19.68 28.63
CA THR A 615 5.32 19.93 28.45
C THR A 615 5.09 21.38 28.08
N GLY A 616 3.97 21.65 27.41
CA GLY A 616 3.61 23.01 27.09
C GLY A 616 2.98 23.17 25.73
N SER A 617 3.00 24.37 25.19
CA SER A 617 2.39 24.65 23.91
C SER A 617 3.01 25.82 23.15
N VAL A 618 2.83 25.78 21.83
CA VAL A 618 3.09 26.89 20.91
C VAL A 618 1.77 27.20 20.19
N THR A 619 1.27 28.43 20.31
CA THR A 619 -0.06 28.79 19.79
C THR A 619 0.03 29.91 18.75
N GLY A 620 -0.73 29.78 17.66
CA GLY A 620 -0.84 30.80 16.63
C GLY A 620 0.27 30.79 15.59
N LEU A 621 0.81 29.62 15.24
CA LEU A 621 1.79 29.46 14.16
C LEU A 621 1.16 29.72 12.80
N SER A 622 1.76 30.61 12.00
CA SER A 622 1.29 30.92 10.66
C SER A 622 2.47 31.33 9.77
N SER A 623 2.35 31.03 8.48
CA SER A 623 3.28 31.50 7.46
C SER A 623 3.09 32.98 7.10
N GLN A 624 2.04 33.63 7.62
CA GLN A 624 1.78 35.05 7.41
C GLN A 624 2.79 35.93 8.19
N GLU A 625 3.26 36.98 7.57
CA GLU A 625 4.37 37.81 8.11
C GLU A 625 4.07 38.49 9.46
N ILE A 626 2.81 38.81 9.72
CA ILE A 626 2.39 39.54 10.94
C ILE A 626 2.19 38.59 12.12
N SER A 627 2.12 37.28 11.91
CA SER A 627 1.83 36.34 12.96
C SER A 627 3.00 36.14 13.91
N ARG A 628 2.74 36.14 15.24
CA ARG A 628 3.69 35.81 16.31
C ARG A 628 3.08 34.73 17.19
N ALA A 629 3.61 33.52 17.09
CA ALA A 629 3.15 32.40 17.87
C ALA A 629 3.64 32.51 19.33
N LYS A 630 2.76 32.29 20.28
CA LYS A 630 3.12 32.27 21.70
C LYS A 630 3.70 30.92 22.09
N VAL A 631 4.83 30.92 22.76
CA VAL A 631 5.54 29.76 23.27
C VAL A 631 5.41 29.72 24.78
N ALA A 632 5.04 28.56 25.33
CA ALA A 632 5.07 28.29 26.78
C ALA A 632 5.41 26.81 27.00
N LEU A 633 6.66 26.52 27.36
CA LEU A 633 7.16 25.16 27.58
C LEU A 633 7.82 25.07 28.95
N LYS A 634 7.66 23.90 29.58
CA LYS A 634 8.26 23.58 30.88
C LYS A 634 8.84 22.18 30.88
N GLY A 635 9.85 21.94 31.69
CA GLY A 635 10.48 20.64 31.86
C GLY A 635 11.51 20.67 32.97
N ASN A 636 12.33 19.63 33.00
CA ASN A 636 13.43 19.51 33.98
C ASN A 636 14.70 19.10 33.23
N LEU A 637 15.82 19.71 33.61
CA LEU A 637 17.16 19.32 33.21
C LEU A 637 17.68 18.29 34.19
N GLY A 638 17.94 17.06 33.77
CA GLY A 638 18.15 15.96 34.70
C GLY A 638 16.91 15.73 35.56
N TYR A 639 17.11 15.29 36.77
CA TYR A 639 16.01 14.91 37.67
C TYR A 639 15.52 16.03 38.60
N GLY A 640 16.09 17.22 38.56
CA GLY A 640 15.74 18.23 39.55
C GLY A 640 15.78 19.68 39.14
N SER A 641 16.32 20.04 37.96
CA SER A 641 16.51 21.43 37.56
C SER A 641 15.38 21.89 36.61
N PRO A 642 14.42 22.70 37.07
CA PRO A 642 13.32 23.17 36.25
C PRO A 642 13.79 24.03 35.09
N ILE A 643 13.13 23.84 33.94
CA ILE A 643 13.25 24.68 32.75
C ILE A 643 11.89 25.31 32.48
N ASP A 644 11.87 26.62 32.24
CA ASP A 644 10.70 27.36 31.78
C ASP A 644 11.10 28.17 30.53
N ILE A 645 10.36 27.99 29.45
CA ILE A 645 10.57 28.67 28.17
C ILE A 645 9.28 29.39 27.80
N SER A 646 9.33 30.69 27.63
CA SER A 646 8.18 31.49 27.28
C SER A 646 8.54 32.61 26.30
N GLY A 647 7.55 33.09 25.53
CA GLY A 647 7.78 34.17 24.60
C GLY A 647 6.95 34.10 23.32
N THR A 648 7.47 34.68 22.25
CA THR A 648 6.81 34.69 20.95
C THR A 648 7.82 34.41 19.83
N VAL A 649 7.38 33.63 18.82
CA VAL A 649 8.20 33.26 17.67
C VAL A 649 7.40 33.33 16.37
N ASN A 650 8.10 33.55 15.26
CA ASN A 650 7.58 33.26 13.93
C ASN A 650 8.62 32.45 13.13
N PRO A 651 8.65 31.11 13.29
CA PRO A 651 9.64 30.27 12.64
C PRO A 651 9.32 29.98 11.17
N LEU A 652 8.12 30.29 10.71
CA LEU A 652 7.65 30.05 9.33
C LEU A 652 7.88 31.27 8.41
N LYS A 653 8.37 32.37 8.96
CA LYS A 653 8.73 33.55 8.21
C LYS A 653 10.10 33.40 7.54
N LYS A 654 10.31 34.02 6.40
CA LYS A 654 11.60 34.04 5.71
C LYS A 654 12.72 34.63 6.60
N ASP A 655 12.41 35.69 7.38
CA ASP A 655 13.28 36.23 8.41
C ASP A 655 12.74 35.82 9.78
N LEU A 656 13.44 34.92 10.46
CA LEU A 656 13.11 34.43 11.79
C LEU A 656 12.88 35.58 12.76
N PHE A 657 11.73 35.59 13.40
CA PHE A 657 11.44 36.41 14.58
C PHE A 657 11.38 35.51 15.81
N ALA A 658 12.06 35.91 16.89
CA ALA A 658 11.98 35.25 18.20
C ALA A 658 12.19 36.26 19.32
N ASP A 659 11.26 36.31 20.27
CA ASP A 659 11.38 37.01 21.56
C ASP A 659 11.13 35.93 22.62
N ILE A 660 12.19 35.32 23.12
CA ILE A 660 12.14 34.11 23.97
C ILE A 660 12.86 34.37 25.29
N LYS A 661 12.19 34.01 26.37
CA LYS A 661 12.75 33.92 27.72
C LYS A 661 12.91 32.48 28.13
N ILE A 662 14.09 32.12 28.61
CA ILE A 662 14.40 30.79 29.14
C ILE A 662 14.93 30.91 30.55
N SER A 663 14.35 30.16 31.47
CA SER A 663 14.79 30.10 32.84
C SER A 663 15.17 28.68 33.23
N PHE A 664 16.36 28.51 33.70
CA PHE A 664 16.86 27.29 34.31
C PHE A 664 17.12 27.52 35.79
N LYS A 665 16.67 26.60 36.65
CA LYS A 665 16.88 26.69 38.06
C LYS A 665 17.59 25.45 38.61
N ASP A 666 18.45 25.66 39.59
CA ASP A 666 19.14 24.62 40.35
C ASP A 666 19.91 23.59 39.49
N ILE A 667 20.55 24.05 38.39
CA ILE A 667 21.37 23.16 37.54
C ILE A 667 22.60 22.70 38.36
N GLU A 668 22.77 21.40 38.49
CA GLU A 668 24.01 20.83 39.04
C GLU A 668 25.18 21.07 38.08
N MET A 669 26.25 21.70 38.59
CA MET A 669 27.37 22.10 37.73
C MET A 669 28.44 21.02 37.54
N SER A 670 28.51 20.01 38.42
CA SER A 670 29.50 18.94 38.30
C SER A 670 29.49 18.21 36.94
N PRO A 671 28.33 17.94 36.31
CA PRO A 671 28.28 17.30 35.00
C PRO A 671 28.87 18.19 33.89
N VAL A 672 28.96 19.50 34.03
CA VAL A 672 29.51 20.44 33.05
C VAL A 672 31.06 20.47 33.05
N THR A 673 31.68 19.73 33.98
CA THR A 673 33.15 19.62 34.11
C THR A 673 33.90 19.34 32.79
N PRO A 674 33.39 18.53 31.82
CA PRO A 674 34.10 18.35 30.56
C PRO A 674 34.42 19.64 29.80
N TYR A 675 33.51 20.60 29.87
CA TYR A 675 33.67 21.90 29.23
C TYR A 675 34.64 22.79 30.03
N THR A 676 34.53 22.77 31.36
CA THR A 676 35.43 23.58 32.21
C THR A 676 36.86 23.02 32.22
N ASN A 677 37.05 21.72 32.16
CA ASN A 677 38.37 21.13 31.96
C ASN A 677 38.99 21.56 30.65
N ARG A 678 38.25 21.47 29.56
CA ARG A 678 38.77 21.85 28.25
C ARG A 678 39.10 23.34 28.13
N TYR A 679 38.16 24.18 28.55
CA TYR A 679 38.29 25.62 28.31
C TYR A 679 38.84 26.42 29.47
N LEU A 680 38.69 25.93 30.73
CA LEU A 680 39.17 26.61 31.95
C LEU A 680 40.39 25.92 32.56
N GLY A 681 40.56 24.61 32.34
CA GLY A 681 41.61 23.81 32.97
C GLY A 681 41.31 23.47 34.42
N TYR A 682 40.03 23.51 34.85
CA TYR A 682 39.61 23.18 36.20
C TYR A 682 38.29 22.38 36.19
N PRO A 683 38.20 21.24 36.85
CA PRO A 683 36.96 20.52 37.04
C PRO A 683 36.05 21.23 38.05
N ILE A 684 34.74 21.20 37.83
CA ILE A 684 33.77 21.64 38.83
C ILE A 684 33.48 20.46 39.76
N THR A 685 33.75 20.63 41.07
CA THR A 685 33.49 19.62 42.07
C THR A 685 32.08 19.73 42.64
N LYS A 686 31.52 20.93 42.78
CA LYS A 686 30.15 21.19 43.20
C LYS A 686 29.69 22.60 42.76
N GLY A 687 28.39 22.80 42.81
CA GLY A 687 27.76 24.08 42.58
C GLY A 687 26.43 23.96 41.86
N LYS A 688 25.56 24.92 42.07
CA LYS A 688 24.29 25.07 41.37
C LYS A 688 24.26 26.31 40.55
N LEU A 689 23.59 26.23 39.41
CA LEU A 689 23.43 27.34 38.46
C LEU A 689 21.94 27.64 38.27
N ASN A 690 21.56 28.93 38.49
CA ASN A 690 20.33 29.46 37.91
C ASN A 690 20.72 30.34 36.71
N PHE A 691 20.01 30.18 35.62
CA PHE A 691 20.34 30.87 34.39
C PHE A 691 19.09 31.37 33.66
N ASP A 692 18.90 32.69 33.68
CA ASP A 692 17.79 33.35 32.99
C ASP A 692 18.28 34.05 31.76
N VAL A 693 17.69 33.78 30.62
CA VAL A 693 18.07 34.32 29.32
C VAL A 693 16.87 34.95 28.67
N ALA A 694 17.03 36.11 28.09
CA ALA A 694 16.07 36.76 27.21
C ALA A 694 16.72 37.04 25.86
N TYR A 695 16.24 36.36 24.80
CA TYR A 695 16.70 36.49 23.43
C TYR A 695 15.66 37.17 22.56
N LEU A 696 16.04 38.30 21.95
CA LEU A 696 15.26 38.95 20.90
C LEU A 696 16.02 38.83 19.59
N ILE A 697 15.42 38.12 18.64
CA ILE A 697 15.88 38.07 17.24
C ILE A 697 14.84 38.79 16.40
N ASP A 698 15.22 39.83 15.77
CA ASP A 698 14.39 40.57 14.79
C ASP A 698 15.27 41.08 13.64
N GLN A 699 14.82 40.90 12.40
CA GLN A 699 15.56 41.26 11.18
C GLN A 699 17.01 40.75 11.20
N ARG A 700 17.22 39.49 11.62
CA ARG A 700 18.51 38.79 11.74
C ARG A 700 19.50 39.44 12.72
N LYS A 701 19.04 40.34 13.57
CA LYS A 701 19.81 40.95 14.68
C LYS A 701 19.42 40.27 15.98
N LEU A 702 20.43 39.78 16.71
CA LEU A 702 20.29 39.19 18.05
C LEU A 702 20.59 40.23 19.12
N ARG A 703 19.73 40.35 20.13
CA ARG A 703 19.98 40.95 21.44
C ARG A 703 19.69 39.89 22.50
N ALA A 704 20.60 39.68 23.42
CA ALA A 704 20.44 38.74 24.49
C ALA A 704 20.84 39.36 25.85
N GLU A 705 20.00 39.12 26.84
CA GLU A 705 20.31 39.42 28.24
C GLU A 705 20.46 38.07 28.96
N ASN A 706 21.62 37.85 29.61
CA ASN A 706 21.93 36.60 30.31
C ASN A 706 22.19 36.93 31.78
N LYS A 707 21.32 36.47 32.65
CA LYS A 707 21.47 36.53 34.10
C LYS A 707 21.91 35.17 34.63
N ILE A 708 23.09 35.11 35.18
CA ILE A 708 23.76 33.91 35.62
C ILE A 708 23.95 33.99 37.13
N PHE A 709 23.36 33.03 37.87
CA PHE A 709 23.52 32.96 39.31
C PHE A 709 24.11 31.60 39.65
N PHE A 710 25.30 31.60 40.25
CA PHE A 710 25.90 30.38 40.83
C PHE A 710 25.75 30.38 42.35
N ASP A 711 25.38 29.21 42.90
CA ASP A 711 25.36 28.93 44.31
C ASP A 711 26.43 27.90 44.63
N GLN A 712 27.38 28.24 45.46
CA GLN A 712 28.50 27.43 45.99
C GLN A 712 29.35 26.74 44.88
N LEU A 713 29.63 27.46 43.80
CA LEU A 713 30.48 26.96 42.73
C LEU A 713 31.90 26.71 43.25
N THR A 714 32.38 25.48 43.15
CA THR A 714 33.69 25.06 43.62
C THR A 714 34.42 24.29 42.52
N PHE A 715 35.67 24.67 42.27
CA PHE A 715 36.56 24.00 41.34
C PHE A 715 37.50 23.04 42.06
N GLY A 716 37.90 21.94 41.40
CA GLY A 716 38.97 21.06 41.85
C GLY A 716 40.35 21.52 41.39
N ASP A 717 41.32 20.61 41.46
CA ASP A 717 42.71 20.88 41.08
C ASP A 717 42.84 21.13 39.57
N ARG A 718 43.89 21.90 39.19
CA ARG A 718 44.14 22.26 37.79
C ARG A 718 44.44 21.04 36.97
N VAL A 719 43.80 20.95 35.77
CA VAL A 719 44.05 19.93 34.77
C VAL A 719 44.65 20.62 33.55
N GLU A 720 45.70 19.99 32.96
CA GLU A 720 46.29 20.51 31.73
C GLU A 720 45.33 20.34 30.52
N SER A 721 45.08 21.43 29.82
CA SER A 721 44.34 21.45 28.57
C SER A 721 44.95 22.47 27.61
N PRO A 722 45.22 22.08 26.36
CA PRO A 722 45.81 22.98 25.35
C PRO A 722 44.88 24.16 25.00
N GLU A 723 43.57 24.03 25.18
CA GLU A 723 42.56 25.05 24.88
C GLU A 723 42.22 25.91 26.09
N ALA A 724 42.76 25.58 27.30
CA ALA A 724 42.44 26.28 28.51
C ALA A 724 43.01 27.70 28.52
N ILE A 725 42.22 28.63 29.04
CA ILE A 725 42.65 30.01 29.20
C ILE A 725 43.78 30.08 30.21
N LYS A 726 44.76 30.96 29.94
CA LYS A 726 45.90 31.22 30.85
C LYS A 726 45.52 32.25 31.90
N ALA A 727 44.33 32.16 32.52
CA ALA A 727 43.84 33.06 33.53
C ALA A 727 43.77 32.38 34.89
N PRO A 728 43.97 33.08 36.03
CA PRO A 728 43.81 32.50 37.37
C PRO A 728 42.33 32.30 37.71
N VAL A 729 41.70 31.24 37.14
CA VAL A 729 40.27 30.97 37.34
C VAL A 729 39.88 30.86 38.82
N PRO A 730 40.65 30.21 39.70
CA PRO A 730 40.33 30.17 41.13
C PRO A 730 40.32 31.56 41.77
N LEU A 731 41.19 32.43 41.34
CA LEU A 731 41.22 33.84 41.75
C LEU A 731 39.95 34.54 41.28
N ALA A 732 39.52 34.30 40.05
CA ALA A 732 38.27 34.83 39.53
C ALA A 732 37.06 34.44 40.35
N VAL A 733 36.94 33.15 40.61
CA VAL A 733 35.81 32.59 41.34
C VAL A 733 35.76 33.12 42.77
N SER A 734 36.90 33.13 43.48
CA SER A 734 36.97 33.69 44.80
C SER A 734 36.60 35.18 44.86
N LEU A 735 36.70 35.86 43.76
CA LEU A 735 36.47 37.29 43.62
C LEU A 735 35.01 37.61 43.27
N LEU A 736 34.35 36.72 42.54
CA LEU A 736 32.96 36.86 42.16
C LEU A 736 31.99 36.30 43.24
N THR A 737 32.50 35.51 44.14
CA THR A 737 31.75 34.85 45.21
C THR A 737 31.57 35.82 46.40
N ASP A 738 30.30 36.06 46.76
CA ASP A 738 29.96 36.84 47.95
C ASP A 738 30.16 36.02 49.25
N ARG A 739 29.89 36.66 50.40
CA ARG A 739 30.02 36.03 51.71
C ARG A 739 29.11 34.79 51.90
N ASN A 740 28.09 34.65 51.06
CA ASN A 740 27.16 33.54 51.09
C ASN A 740 27.57 32.40 50.13
N GLY A 741 28.67 32.51 49.41
CA GLY A 741 29.11 31.58 48.40
C GLY A 741 28.42 31.78 47.03
N GLN A 742 27.78 32.89 46.77
CA GLN A 742 26.97 33.19 45.60
C GLN A 742 27.71 34.09 44.62
N ILE A 743 27.51 33.83 43.30
CA ILE A 743 28.05 34.64 42.21
C ILE A 743 26.90 35.09 41.30
N ASN A 744 26.71 36.37 41.13
CA ASN A 744 25.72 36.99 40.26
C ASN A 744 26.42 37.68 39.09
N LEU A 745 26.06 37.29 37.86
CA LEU A 745 26.58 37.84 36.62
C LEU A 745 25.47 38.31 35.71
N ASP A 746 25.60 39.50 35.15
CA ASP A 746 24.71 40.01 34.10
C ASP A 746 25.53 40.20 32.83
N VAL A 747 25.25 39.45 31.76
CA VAL A 747 26.04 39.36 30.54
C VAL A 747 25.18 39.71 29.33
N PRO A 748 25.05 40.97 28.95
CA PRO A 748 24.36 41.38 27.73
C PRO A 748 25.17 41.01 26.50
N LEU A 749 24.50 40.44 25.47
CA LEU A 749 25.12 40.11 24.20
C LEU A 749 24.31 40.72 23.04
N SER A 750 25.01 41.18 22.01
CA SER A 750 24.36 41.63 20.76
C SER A 750 25.21 41.29 19.57
N GLY A 751 24.53 41.02 18.42
CA GLY A 751 25.22 40.69 17.20
C GLY A 751 24.29 40.52 15.98
N SER A 752 24.86 40.29 14.82
CA SER A 752 24.12 39.97 13.59
C SER A 752 24.26 38.48 13.27
N LEU A 753 23.18 37.82 12.95
CA LEU A 753 23.19 36.43 12.45
C LEU A 753 23.79 36.34 11.03
N ASP A 754 23.97 37.45 10.34
CA ASP A 754 24.62 37.52 9.03
C ASP A 754 26.14 37.58 9.11
N ASP A 755 26.69 37.86 10.31
CA ASP A 755 28.13 37.92 10.50
C ASP A 755 28.71 36.52 10.78
N PRO A 756 29.46 35.92 9.84
CA PRO A 756 30.03 34.58 10.04
C PRO A 756 31.08 34.54 11.16
N LYS A 757 31.55 35.70 11.64
CA LYS A 757 32.50 35.82 12.77
C LYS A 757 31.80 36.00 14.11
N PHE A 758 30.47 36.20 14.11
CA PHE A 758 29.69 36.32 15.35
C PHE A 758 29.72 35.01 16.13
N ARG A 759 30.48 34.98 17.20
CA ARG A 759 30.60 33.86 18.13
C ARG A 759 30.28 34.31 19.55
N ILE A 760 29.28 33.73 20.20
CA ILE A 760 28.81 34.10 21.52
C ILE A 760 29.91 33.93 22.60
N TRP A 761 30.71 32.88 22.51
CA TRP A 761 31.71 32.49 23.51
C TRP A 761 32.85 33.50 23.73
N PRO A 762 33.48 34.13 22.72
CA PRO A 762 34.53 35.11 22.96
C PRO A 762 34.04 36.33 23.74
N LEU A 763 32.78 36.72 23.57
CA LEU A 763 32.21 37.87 24.28
C LEU A 763 31.95 37.54 25.77
N VAL A 764 31.45 36.33 26.08
CA VAL A 764 31.25 35.88 27.47
C VAL A 764 32.56 35.87 28.25
N TRP A 765 33.66 35.49 27.59
CA TRP A 765 34.97 35.44 28.20
C TRP A 765 35.56 36.83 28.54
N GLN A 766 35.31 37.78 27.70
CA GLN A 766 35.84 39.16 27.94
C GLN A 766 35.22 39.80 29.18
N VAL A 767 33.96 39.49 29.48
CA VAL A 767 33.29 39.95 30.70
C VAL A 767 33.82 39.25 31.97
N LEU A 768 34.08 37.91 31.85
CA LEU A 768 34.63 37.12 32.98
C LEU A 768 36.05 37.55 33.39
N VAL A 769 36.89 37.96 32.47
CA VAL A 769 38.28 38.41 32.74
C VAL A 769 38.32 39.71 33.53
N ASN A 770 37.32 40.57 33.40
CA ASN A 770 37.29 41.85 34.07
C ASN A 770 36.78 41.80 35.53
N LEU A 771 36.27 40.71 35.98
CA LEU A 771 35.62 40.58 37.30
C LEU A 771 36.48 39.91 38.37
N ILE A 772 37.76 39.61 38.05
CA ILE A 772 38.62 38.80 38.90
C ILE A 772 39.48 39.56 39.88
N THR A 773 38.91 40.27 40.83
CA THR A 773 39.76 40.87 41.93
C THR A 773 39.03 40.99 43.27
N LYS A 774 38.83 40.02 44.05
CA LYS A 774 38.72 40.08 45.53
C LYS A 774 38.09 38.89 46.24
N ALA A 775 38.76 38.26 47.12
CA ALA A 775 38.56 37.80 48.40
C ALA A 775 38.71 36.60 49.19
N VAL A 776 38.95 36.26 50.20
CA VAL A 776 39.35 35.03 50.89
C VAL A 776 38.65 34.85 52.29
N THR A 777 38.19 33.66 52.68
CA THR A 777 38.62 32.80 53.79
C THR A 777 37.53 31.88 54.43
N SER A 778 37.93 30.68 54.89
CA SER A 778 37.19 29.53 55.51
C SER A 778 36.97 29.63 57.05
N PRO A 779 36.29 28.68 57.75
CA PRO A 779 36.81 27.37 58.24
C PRO A 779 35.77 26.26 58.55
N PHE A 780 36.26 25.02 58.62
CA PHE A 780 35.47 23.86 59.00
C PHE A 780 36.16 22.86 59.88
N SER A 781 35.61 22.54 61.02
CA SER A 781 35.83 21.28 61.75
C SER A 781 34.83 21.11 62.85
N LEU A 782 33.75 20.34 62.66
CA LEU A 782 32.96 20.00 63.86
C LEU A 782 31.76 19.06 63.65
N LEU A 783 31.79 18.09 62.76
CA LEU A 783 30.59 17.27 62.62
C LEU A 783 30.75 15.73 62.71
N SER A 784 31.94 15.23 62.96
CA SER A 784 32.19 13.78 63.06
C SER A 784 31.76 13.12 64.37
N SER A 785 31.31 13.90 65.38
CA SER A 785 31.05 13.33 66.69
C SER A 785 29.59 13.11 67.09
N LEU A 786 28.61 13.37 66.22
CA LEU A 786 27.19 13.42 66.58
C LEU A 786 26.26 12.35 66.00
N THR A 787 26.72 11.49 65.08
CA THR A 787 25.92 10.39 64.57
C THR A 787 26.65 9.08 64.80
N GLY A 788 26.37 8.43 65.93
CA GLY A 788 26.92 7.10 66.30
C GLY A 788 26.48 5.96 65.36
N GLY A 789 26.68 6.13 64.03
CA GLY A 789 26.45 5.15 62.99
C GLY A 789 27.75 4.89 62.25
N GLY A 790 28.21 3.68 62.32
CA GLY A 790 29.53 3.26 61.82
C GLY A 790 29.81 3.55 60.35
N GLU A 791 31.04 3.32 59.95
CA GLU A 791 31.55 3.48 58.56
C GLU A 791 30.66 2.89 57.45
N GLU A 792 29.76 1.97 57.80
CA GLU A 792 28.82 1.31 56.86
C GLU A 792 27.78 2.25 56.22
N MET A 793 27.41 3.35 56.84
CA MET A 793 26.47 4.33 56.25
C MET A 793 27.16 5.38 55.38
N SER A 794 28.46 5.35 55.26
CA SER A 794 29.23 6.32 54.49
C SER A 794 29.26 6.04 52.98
N PHE A 795 28.72 4.90 52.58
CA PHE A 795 28.68 4.49 51.19
C PHE A 795 27.58 3.46 50.93
N VAL A 796 27.18 3.35 49.64
CA VAL A 796 26.35 2.26 49.13
C VAL A 796 27.03 1.64 47.91
N GLU A 797 26.95 0.32 47.79
CA GLU A 797 27.56 -0.41 46.69
C GLU A 797 26.57 -0.66 45.56
N PHE A 798 27.12 -0.74 44.36
CA PHE A 798 26.37 -1.07 43.15
C PHE A 798 26.95 -2.33 42.48
N ASP A 799 26.09 -3.01 41.74
CA ASP A 799 26.56 -4.07 40.86
C ASP A 799 27.35 -3.47 39.71
N TYR A 800 28.33 -4.23 39.18
CA TYR A 800 29.17 -3.77 38.09
C TYR A 800 28.33 -3.44 36.85
N GLY A 801 28.61 -2.29 36.24
CA GLY A 801 27.90 -1.80 35.06
C GLY A 801 26.48 -1.30 35.32
N SER A 802 25.98 -1.35 36.56
CA SER A 802 24.62 -0.96 36.93
C SER A 802 24.62 0.35 37.75
N ALA A 803 23.59 1.15 37.53
CA ALA A 803 23.24 2.31 38.37
C ALA A 803 21.98 2.05 39.24
N VAL A 804 21.48 0.81 39.27
CA VAL A 804 20.35 0.41 40.09
C VAL A 804 20.86 0.02 41.46
N LEU A 805 20.33 0.65 42.53
CA LEU A 805 20.73 0.35 43.91
C LEU A 805 20.22 -1.05 44.32
N PRO A 806 21.09 -1.95 44.83
CA PRO A 806 20.67 -3.23 45.37
C PRO A 806 19.72 -3.07 46.57
N GLU A 807 18.76 -3.95 46.69
CA GLU A 807 17.72 -3.89 47.75
C GLU A 807 18.34 -3.95 49.17
N ALA A 808 19.47 -4.63 49.33
CA ALA A 808 20.21 -4.72 50.58
C ALA A 808 20.67 -3.36 51.11
N ASP A 809 20.99 -2.41 50.24
CA ASP A 809 21.48 -1.07 50.61
C ASP A 809 20.34 -0.05 50.77
N GLY A 810 19.10 -0.38 50.44
CA GLY A 810 17.93 0.49 50.60
C GLY A 810 17.69 0.94 52.05
N LYS A 811 17.99 0.04 53.03
CA LYS A 811 17.89 0.36 54.47
C LYS A 811 18.88 1.44 54.91
N LYS A 812 20.09 1.46 54.31
CA LYS A 812 21.10 2.48 54.58
C LYS A 812 20.64 3.86 54.12
N ILE A 813 20.02 3.90 52.93
CA ILE A 813 19.47 5.15 52.36
C ILE A 813 18.30 5.67 53.21
N THR A 814 17.42 4.79 53.68
CA THR A 814 16.29 5.17 54.55
C THR A 814 16.80 5.74 55.89
N ALA A 815 17.83 5.11 56.45
CA ALA A 815 18.44 5.61 57.70
C ALA A 815 19.12 6.97 57.49
N LEU A 816 19.82 7.16 56.38
CA LEU A 816 20.46 8.44 56.00
C LEU A 816 19.42 9.53 55.77
N ALA A 817 18.32 9.21 55.06
CA ALA A 817 17.21 10.13 54.86
C ALA A 817 16.59 10.60 56.16
N LYS A 818 16.40 9.68 57.13
CA LYS A 818 15.92 10.02 58.46
C LYS A 818 16.90 10.94 59.22
N ALA A 819 18.18 10.65 59.15
CA ALA A 819 19.22 11.48 59.80
C ALA A 819 19.28 12.91 59.23
N LEU A 820 19.11 13.06 57.94
CA LEU A 820 19.04 14.37 57.30
C LEU A 820 17.74 15.11 57.60
N TYR A 821 16.62 14.42 57.71
CA TYR A 821 15.33 14.98 58.11
C TYR A 821 15.39 15.54 59.57
N ASP A 822 15.97 14.76 60.47
CA ASP A 822 16.10 15.14 61.87
C ASP A 822 17.07 16.33 62.11
N ARG A 823 17.88 16.69 61.09
CA ARG A 823 18.89 17.78 61.16
C ARG A 823 18.83 18.68 59.96
N PRO A 824 17.93 19.67 59.91
CA PRO A 824 17.70 20.51 58.74
C PRO A 824 18.92 21.29 58.23
N GLN A 825 19.87 21.55 59.08
CA GLN A 825 21.09 22.32 58.69
C GLN A 825 22.18 21.45 58.05
N LEU A 826 22.06 20.12 58.11
CA LEU A 826 23.02 19.25 57.43
C LEU A 826 22.84 19.23 55.91
N LYS A 827 23.95 19.38 55.23
CA LYS A 827 24.04 19.20 53.77
C LYS A 827 24.80 17.91 53.50
N LEU A 828 24.36 17.16 52.48
CA LEU A 828 24.97 15.91 52.07
C LEU A 828 25.64 16.07 50.72
N GLU A 829 26.93 15.79 50.67
CA GLU A 829 27.64 15.59 49.41
C GLU A 829 27.55 14.12 49.04
N ILE A 830 27.19 13.84 47.79
CA ILE A 830 27.00 12.51 47.22
C ILE A 830 28.00 12.37 46.08
N SER A 831 28.95 11.48 46.25
CA SER A 831 30.00 11.23 45.25
C SER A 831 29.86 9.81 44.67
N GLY A 832 29.60 9.67 43.39
CA GLY A 832 29.55 8.40 42.73
C GLY A 832 30.92 7.97 42.21
N PHE A 833 31.17 6.68 42.21
CA PHE A 833 32.41 6.05 41.76
C PHE A 833 32.12 4.87 40.80
N ALA A 834 33.10 4.54 39.97
CA ALA A 834 33.07 3.41 39.09
C ALA A 834 34.37 2.60 39.21
N ASP A 835 34.27 1.30 39.16
CA ASP A 835 35.43 0.43 39.03
C ASP A 835 35.95 0.48 37.60
N THR A 836 37.16 1.04 37.41
CA THR A 836 37.74 1.28 36.09
C THR A 836 37.95 0.04 35.24
N ASP A 837 38.03 -1.14 35.89
CA ASP A 837 38.23 -2.40 35.19
C ASP A 837 36.92 -3.17 35.04
N ARG A 838 36.23 -3.43 36.13
CA ARG A 838 35.03 -4.26 36.17
C ARG A 838 33.80 -3.59 35.57
N ASP A 839 33.58 -2.32 35.88
CA ASP A 839 32.48 -1.56 35.24
C ASP A 839 32.72 -1.39 33.75
N LYS A 840 33.99 -1.12 33.36
CA LYS A 840 34.39 -0.98 31.98
C LYS A 840 34.20 -2.28 31.19
N GLU A 841 34.61 -3.44 31.74
CA GLU A 841 34.41 -4.76 31.16
C GLU A 841 32.92 -5.07 30.97
N THR A 842 32.09 -4.78 32.02
CA THR A 842 30.64 -5.06 31.96
C THR A 842 29.95 -4.19 30.94
N LEU A 843 30.29 -2.90 30.89
CA LEU A 843 29.75 -1.98 29.88
C LEU A 843 30.16 -2.37 28.47
N ALA A 844 31.42 -2.77 28.28
CA ALA A 844 31.89 -3.24 26.97
C ALA A 844 31.17 -4.53 26.52
N LYS A 845 30.93 -5.45 27.46
CA LYS A 845 30.15 -6.66 27.20
C LYS A 845 28.70 -6.32 26.81
N ALA A 846 28.06 -5.43 27.57
CA ALA A 846 26.69 -5.00 27.29
C ALA A 846 26.59 -4.32 25.92
N GLU A 847 27.55 -3.50 25.54
CA GLU A 847 27.58 -2.84 24.23
C GLU A 847 27.85 -3.84 23.09
N PHE A 848 28.74 -4.81 23.34
CA PHE A 848 28.96 -5.89 22.39
C PHE A 848 27.67 -6.69 22.15
N ASP A 849 27.00 -7.14 23.23
CA ASP A 849 25.75 -7.88 23.15
C ASP A 849 24.66 -7.06 22.46
N ARG A 850 24.61 -5.76 22.73
CA ARG A 850 23.66 -4.82 22.09
C ARG A 850 23.89 -4.76 20.57
N ARG A 851 25.16 -4.70 20.11
CA ARG A 851 25.48 -4.67 18.68
C ARG A 851 25.06 -5.95 17.98
N LEU A 852 25.24 -7.11 18.63
CA LEU A 852 24.78 -8.38 18.11
C LEU A 852 23.25 -8.43 18.04
N LYS A 853 22.57 -8.10 19.14
CA LYS A 853 21.11 -8.06 19.22
C LYS A 853 20.50 -7.11 18.19
N ALA A 854 21.15 -5.97 17.93
CA ALA A 854 20.72 -5.01 16.91
C ALA A 854 20.74 -5.61 15.50
N GLN A 855 21.69 -6.51 15.17
CA GLN A 855 21.67 -7.19 13.87
C GLN A 855 20.53 -8.20 13.78
N LYS A 856 20.25 -8.92 14.88
CA LYS A 856 19.08 -9.81 14.93
C LYS A 856 17.77 -9.03 14.78
N LEU A 857 17.64 -7.90 15.47
CA LEU A 857 16.51 -7.01 15.31
C LEU A 857 16.34 -6.57 13.86
N LYS A 858 17.41 -6.13 13.19
CA LYS A 858 17.38 -5.73 11.77
C LYS A 858 16.86 -6.86 10.87
N GLU A 859 17.31 -8.07 11.13
CA GLU A 859 16.88 -9.24 10.35
C GLU A 859 15.42 -9.59 10.63
N LEU A 860 15.00 -9.63 11.90
CA LEU A 860 13.62 -9.84 12.28
C LEU A 860 12.71 -8.77 11.64
N LEU A 861 13.20 -7.55 11.60
CA LEU A 861 12.53 -6.43 10.97
C LEU A 861 12.45 -6.61 9.43
N ALA A 862 13.48 -7.09 8.78
CA ALA A 862 13.50 -7.39 7.34
C ALA A 862 12.58 -8.58 7.00
N ALA A 863 12.49 -9.58 7.90
CA ALA A 863 11.63 -10.77 7.75
C ALA A 863 10.14 -10.51 8.04
N GLY A 864 9.73 -9.27 8.34
CA GLY A 864 8.32 -8.96 8.59
C GLY A 864 7.84 -9.17 10.03
N ALA A 865 8.71 -9.56 10.98
CA ALA A 865 8.33 -9.74 12.37
C ALA A 865 7.92 -8.41 13.04
N SER A 866 7.04 -8.44 14.03
CA SER A 866 6.72 -7.27 14.86
C SER A 866 7.98 -6.78 15.57
N ALA A 867 8.12 -5.46 15.71
CA ALA A 867 9.25 -4.88 16.43
C ALA A 867 9.20 -5.30 17.92
N VAL A 868 10.23 -6.00 18.35
CA VAL A 868 10.46 -6.37 19.75
C VAL A 868 11.49 -5.40 20.31
N PRO A 869 11.36 -4.93 21.57
CA PRO A 869 12.41 -4.14 22.21
C PRO A 869 13.76 -4.85 22.17
N LEU A 870 14.83 -4.11 21.91
CA LEU A 870 16.18 -4.68 21.78
C LEU A 870 16.61 -5.49 23.03
N ALA A 871 16.11 -5.10 24.21
CA ALA A 871 16.38 -5.79 25.48
C ALA A 871 15.80 -7.22 25.51
N GLU A 872 14.65 -7.45 24.89
CA GLU A 872 13.95 -8.75 24.87
C GLU A 872 14.50 -9.72 23.82
N ILE A 873 15.41 -9.25 22.96
CA ILE A 873 16.02 -10.10 21.95
C ILE A 873 17.07 -10.98 22.60
N THR A 874 16.90 -12.30 22.43
CA THR A 874 17.89 -13.30 22.81
C THR A 874 18.55 -13.87 21.56
N ILE A 875 19.85 -14.11 21.61
CA ILE A 875 20.60 -14.78 20.55
C ILE A 875 20.86 -16.20 20.99
N ALA A 876 20.32 -17.16 20.27
CA ALA A 876 20.60 -18.56 20.55
C ALA A 876 22.06 -18.90 20.20
N PRO A 877 22.70 -19.86 20.87
CA PRO A 877 24.09 -20.26 20.57
C PRO A 877 24.34 -20.60 19.10
N ALA A 878 23.34 -21.21 18.44
CA ALA A 878 23.42 -21.55 17.02
C ALA A 878 23.38 -20.33 16.08
N GLU A 879 22.87 -19.20 16.55
CA GLU A 879 22.74 -17.95 15.77
C GLU A 879 23.92 -16.99 16.01
N TYR A 880 24.72 -17.26 17.03
CA TYR A 880 25.75 -16.36 17.52
C TYR A 880 26.73 -15.95 16.41
N GLU A 881 27.26 -16.91 15.67
CA GLU A 881 28.26 -16.68 14.61
C GLU A 881 27.69 -15.80 13.49
N LYS A 882 26.44 -16.01 13.14
CA LYS A 882 25.73 -15.23 12.13
C LYS A 882 25.67 -13.75 12.52
N TYR A 883 25.18 -13.48 13.75
CA TYR A 883 25.01 -12.09 14.18
C TYR A 883 26.32 -11.41 14.54
N LEU A 884 27.31 -12.17 14.97
CA LEU A 884 28.67 -11.69 15.12
C LEU A 884 29.27 -11.23 13.77
N THR A 885 29.07 -12.02 12.72
CA THR A 885 29.56 -11.67 11.38
C THR A 885 28.85 -10.40 10.85
N LEU A 886 27.55 -10.28 11.08
CA LEU A 886 26.78 -9.11 10.67
C LEU A 886 27.20 -7.86 11.47
N ALA A 887 27.40 -8.00 12.78
CA ALA A 887 27.87 -6.91 13.62
C ALA A 887 29.30 -6.47 13.25
N TYR A 888 30.18 -7.43 12.93
CA TYR A 888 31.53 -7.15 12.44
C TYR A 888 31.47 -6.37 11.12
N LYS A 889 30.63 -6.77 10.17
CA LYS A 889 30.48 -6.07 8.88
C LYS A 889 29.92 -4.67 9.04
N ALA A 890 28.98 -4.48 9.96
CA ALA A 890 28.29 -3.21 10.22
C ALA A 890 29.14 -2.23 11.07
N GLY A 891 30.10 -2.73 11.87
CA GLY A 891 30.92 -1.89 12.74
C GLY A 891 31.74 -0.87 11.96
N ASP A 892 31.97 0.31 12.52
CA ASP A 892 32.79 1.37 11.93
C ASP A 892 34.19 1.34 12.54
N PHE A 893 35.04 0.51 11.95
CA PHE A 893 36.46 0.38 12.31
C PHE A 893 37.26 -0.20 11.14
N PRO A 894 38.59 -0.02 11.09
CA PRO A 894 39.42 -0.54 10.02
C PRO A 894 39.31 -2.06 9.89
N LYS A 895 38.87 -2.53 8.77
CA LYS A 895 38.66 -3.95 8.50
C LYS A 895 39.62 -4.43 7.38
N PRO A 896 40.24 -5.59 7.54
CA PRO A 896 41.08 -6.15 6.48
C PRO A 896 40.22 -6.41 5.23
N ARG A 897 40.78 -6.00 4.10
CA ARG A 897 40.19 -6.22 2.78
C ARG A 897 41.06 -7.16 1.96
N THR A 898 40.47 -7.87 1.05
CA THR A 898 41.19 -8.65 0.04
C THR A 898 41.88 -7.70 -0.97
N ALA A 899 42.78 -8.23 -1.77
CA ALA A 899 43.44 -7.47 -2.85
C ALA A 899 42.42 -6.83 -3.85
N LEU A 900 41.19 -7.33 -3.90
CA LEU A 900 40.08 -6.82 -4.72
C LEU A 900 39.18 -5.82 -3.96
N GLY A 901 39.57 -5.38 -2.77
CA GLY A 901 38.82 -4.38 -2.00
C GLY A 901 37.61 -4.94 -1.21
N VAL A 902 37.33 -6.24 -1.30
CA VAL A 902 36.20 -6.87 -0.59
C VAL A 902 36.56 -7.13 0.87
N LEU A 903 35.62 -6.94 1.78
CA LEU A 903 35.77 -7.21 3.21
C LEU A 903 36.11 -8.71 3.42
N LYS A 904 37.21 -8.97 4.11
CA LYS A 904 37.60 -10.33 4.46
C LYS A 904 36.82 -10.82 5.67
N THR A 905 36.06 -11.91 5.53
CA THR A 905 35.43 -12.58 6.66
C THR A 905 36.53 -13.32 7.45
N LEU A 906 36.64 -12.99 8.72
CA LEU A 906 37.62 -13.59 9.64
C LEU A 906 36.95 -14.75 10.42
N PRO A 907 37.72 -15.63 11.05
CA PRO A 907 37.19 -16.61 11.99
C PRO A 907 36.40 -15.93 13.13
N PRO A 908 35.33 -16.56 13.66
CA PRO A 908 34.49 -15.99 14.70
C PRO A 908 35.28 -15.40 15.89
N PRO A 909 36.29 -16.07 16.49
CA PRO A 909 37.07 -15.51 17.59
C PRO A 909 37.81 -14.21 17.23
N GLU A 910 38.29 -14.12 15.98
CA GLU A 910 38.99 -12.92 15.52
C GLU A 910 38.02 -11.76 15.24
N MET A 911 36.86 -12.06 14.67
CA MET A 911 35.81 -11.07 14.49
C MET A 911 35.32 -10.54 15.84
N GLU A 912 35.09 -11.42 16.81
CA GLU A 912 34.71 -11.08 18.17
C GLU A 912 35.73 -10.18 18.82
N LYS A 913 36.99 -10.57 18.75
CA LYS A 913 38.08 -9.78 19.30
C LYS A 913 38.11 -8.38 18.70
N ARG A 914 38.10 -8.26 17.38
CA ARG A 914 38.15 -6.96 16.70
C ARG A 914 36.92 -6.10 16.98
N LEU A 915 35.74 -6.72 17.08
CA LEU A 915 34.52 -6.03 17.40
C LEU A 915 34.55 -5.55 18.86
N ARG A 916 35.10 -6.35 19.81
CA ARG A 916 35.34 -5.98 21.20
C ARG A 916 36.39 -4.87 21.31
N ASP A 917 37.51 -5.03 20.58
CA ASP A 917 38.58 -4.04 20.56
C ASP A 917 38.14 -2.69 19.98
N ALA A 918 37.11 -2.71 19.10
CA ALA A 918 36.48 -1.51 18.54
C ALA A 918 35.42 -0.87 19.47
N ILE A 919 35.16 -1.48 20.64
CA ILE A 919 34.28 -0.88 21.67
C ILE A 919 35.14 -0.10 22.64
N ALA A 920 35.20 1.19 22.43
CA ALA A 920 35.93 2.10 23.32
C ALA A 920 34.99 2.57 24.44
N ILE A 921 35.07 1.96 25.59
CA ILE A 921 34.46 2.53 26.82
C ILE A 921 35.46 3.54 27.36
N THR A 922 35.06 4.80 27.37
CA THR A 922 35.89 5.92 27.80
C THR A 922 35.73 6.16 29.29
N ASP A 923 36.66 6.91 29.86
CA ASP A 923 36.52 7.38 31.25
C ASP A 923 35.30 8.31 31.40
N GLY A 924 34.85 8.95 30.31
CA GLY A 924 33.61 9.71 30.29
C GLY A 924 32.38 8.82 30.49
N ASP A 925 32.35 7.63 29.89
CA ASP A 925 31.25 6.66 30.05
C ASP A 925 31.18 6.11 31.48
N LEU A 926 32.35 5.82 32.07
CA LEU A 926 32.46 5.42 33.46
C LEU A 926 32.07 6.57 34.41
N GLY A 927 32.45 7.80 34.06
CA GLY A 927 32.06 9.00 34.80
C GLY A 927 30.54 9.23 34.75
N GLN A 928 29.91 8.94 33.62
CA GLN A 928 28.45 9.00 33.48
C GLN A 928 27.77 7.91 34.33
N LEU A 929 28.30 6.68 34.34
CA LEU A 929 27.80 5.62 35.21
C LEU A 929 27.89 6.01 36.70
N ALA A 930 29.03 6.57 37.08
CA ALA A 930 29.24 7.07 38.46
C ALA A 930 28.24 8.19 38.82
N ALA A 931 28.02 9.15 37.89
CA ALA A 931 27.04 10.22 38.08
C ALA A 931 25.60 9.67 38.20
N ASN A 932 25.23 8.69 37.36
CA ASN A 932 23.92 8.04 37.40
C ASN A 932 23.70 7.31 38.73
N ARG A 933 24.72 6.66 39.29
CA ARG A 933 24.68 6.05 40.64
C ARG A 933 24.40 7.11 41.72
N ALA A 934 25.14 8.22 41.69
CA ALA A 934 24.95 9.33 42.63
C ALA A 934 23.55 9.95 42.52
N GLN A 935 23.06 10.09 41.28
CA GLN A 935 21.73 10.61 41.03
C GLN A 935 20.64 9.63 41.51
N ALA A 936 20.76 8.34 41.29
CA ALA A 936 19.82 7.32 41.75
C ALA A 936 19.68 7.33 43.27
N VAL A 937 20.80 7.51 43.98
CA VAL A 937 20.78 7.68 45.44
C VAL A 937 20.08 8.98 45.88
N ARG A 938 20.37 10.08 45.18
CA ARG A 938 19.72 11.38 45.45
C ARG A 938 18.21 11.28 45.30
N GLU A 939 17.72 10.60 44.28
CA GLU A 939 16.28 10.40 44.05
C GLU A 939 15.63 9.59 45.17
N LEU A 940 16.29 8.52 45.58
CA LEU A 940 15.81 7.70 46.71
C LEU A 940 15.73 8.52 48.00
N LEU A 941 16.70 9.40 48.25
CA LEU A 941 16.69 10.31 49.43
C LEU A 941 15.55 11.33 49.34
N LEU A 942 15.15 11.74 48.12
CA LEU A 942 14.07 12.71 47.88
C LEU A 942 12.69 12.05 47.76
N LYS A 943 12.62 10.73 47.65
CA LYS A 943 11.38 9.98 47.37
C LYS A 943 10.24 10.29 48.32
N ASP A 944 10.54 10.51 49.62
CA ASP A 944 9.54 10.79 50.64
C ASP A 944 9.21 12.28 50.75
N GLY A 945 9.85 13.17 49.97
CA GLY A 945 9.62 14.61 49.96
C GLY A 945 10.00 15.33 51.27
N LYS A 946 10.70 14.63 52.19
CA LYS A 946 11.05 15.15 53.52
C LYS A 946 12.38 15.93 53.55
N ILE A 947 13.19 15.78 52.51
CA ILE A 947 14.50 16.44 52.40
C ILE A 947 14.41 17.50 51.32
N GLU A 948 14.85 18.74 51.64
CA GLU A 948 14.93 19.79 50.63
C GLU A 948 16.00 19.47 49.59
N PRO A 949 15.68 19.54 48.27
CA PRO A 949 16.65 19.25 47.21
C PRO A 949 17.93 20.11 47.29
N ALA A 950 17.80 21.32 47.81
CA ALA A 950 18.91 22.26 47.99
C ALA A 950 19.98 21.81 49.00
N ARG A 951 19.69 20.79 49.78
CA ARG A 951 20.60 20.22 50.78
C ARG A 951 21.43 19.04 50.29
N LEU A 952 21.09 18.47 49.09
CA LEU A 952 21.76 17.34 48.50
C LEU A 952 22.60 17.80 47.28
N PHE A 953 23.91 17.72 47.40
CA PHE A 953 24.87 18.12 46.38
C PHE A 953 25.45 16.85 45.72
N LEU A 954 25.34 16.76 44.43
CA LEU A 954 26.11 15.81 43.66
C LEU A 954 27.51 16.38 43.49
N VAL A 955 28.47 15.72 44.06
CA VAL A 955 29.89 16.14 44.03
C VAL A 955 30.63 15.17 43.09
N LYS A 956 31.28 15.73 42.08
CA LYS A 956 32.14 14.91 41.24
C LYS A 956 33.42 14.54 41.98
N ALA A 957 33.66 13.25 42.08
CA ALA A 957 34.89 12.75 42.68
C ALA A 957 36.11 13.10 41.81
N PRO A 958 37.28 13.43 42.39
CA PRO A 958 38.49 13.77 41.64
C PRO A 958 39.03 12.61 40.83
N SER A 959 38.67 11.34 41.14
CA SER A 959 38.98 10.15 40.41
C SER A 959 37.73 9.27 40.24
N LEU A 960 37.70 8.40 39.22
CA LEU A 960 36.66 7.41 39.01
C LEU A 960 36.67 6.34 40.12
N ALA A 961 37.81 5.98 40.61
CA ALA A 961 37.99 5.01 41.66
C ALA A 961 38.03 5.70 43.03
N PRO A 962 37.30 5.21 44.03
CA PRO A 962 37.32 5.73 45.40
C PRO A 962 38.61 5.34 46.12
N GLU A 963 38.87 5.93 47.28
CA GLU A 963 39.90 5.43 48.20
C GLU A 963 39.67 3.94 48.52
N LYS A 964 40.74 3.14 48.45
CA LYS A 964 40.65 1.71 48.73
C LYS A 964 40.18 1.47 50.17
N LYS A 965 39.06 0.75 50.29
CA LYS A 965 38.57 0.23 51.56
C LYS A 965 38.57 -1.29 51.47
N ASP A 966 39.07 -1.97 52.52
CA ASP A 966 39.09 -3.42 52.55
C ASP A 966 37.67 -4.00 52.48
N LYS A 967 37.50 -5.00 51.58
CA LYS A 967 36.21 -5.70 51.32
C LYS A 967 35.08 -4.86 50.75
N VAL A 968 35.33 -3.66 50.23
CA VAL A 968 34.32 -2.77 49.65
C VAL A 968 34.59 -2.61 48.13
N ARG A 969 33.55 -2.72 47.32
CA ARG A 969 33.63 -2.54 45.89
C ARG A 969 33.96 -1.09 45.54
N ASN A 970 34.69 -0.89 44.46
CA ASN A 970 34.94 0.45 43.91
C ASN A 970 33.67 1.02 43.27
N SER A 971 32.75 0.17 42.80
CA SER A 971 31.44 0.52 42.22
C SER A 971 30.48 0.94 43.35
N ARG A 972 30.58 2.17 43.81
CA ARG A 972 29.84 2.67 44.99
C ARG A 972 29.55 4.16 44.94
N VAL A 973 28.72 4.62 45.83
CA VAL A 973 28.49 6.02 46.13
C VAL A 973 28.90 6.28 47.57
N ASP A 974 29.80 7.21 47.74
CA ASP A 974 30.26 7.67 49.08
C ASP A 974 29.51 8.94 49.52
N PHE A 975 29.27 9.06 50.83
CA PHE A 975 28.60 10.20 51.42
C PHE A 975 29.55 10.98 52.33
N LYS A 976 29.37 12.29 52.29
CA LYS A 976 30.06 13.19 53.21
C LYS A 976 29.06 14.22 53.72
N ILE A 977 28.96 14.34 55.03
CA ILE A 977 28.08 15.31 55.72
C ILE A 977 28.85 16.62 55.94
N LYS A 978 28.21 17.74 55.61
CA LYS A 978 28.70 19.10 55.87
C LYS A 978 27.74 19.89 56.71
#